data_cdd314d815f449c5d1392e1311b490af
#
_entry.id   cdd314d815f449c5d1392e1311b490af
#
_cell.length_a   1.000
_cell.length_b   1.000
_cell.length_c   1.000
_cell.angle_alpha   90.00
_cell.angle_beta   90.00
_cell.angle_gamma   90.00
#
_symmetry.space_group_name_H-M   'P 1'
#
loop_
_entity.id
_entity.type
_entity.pdbx_description
1 polymer ?
#
loop_
_entity_poly.entity_id
_entity_poly.type
_entity_poly.pdbx_seq_one_letter_code
_entity_poly.pdbx_strand_id
1 'polypeptide(L)'
;MSVPRSRTLIPAAFADLSQWPAPDEEVLNEEILRIYRTRKLAVAMYADGVAHEQITAATAIPRQKIFYLVGRCMAGGEDGTIAGFRALVPWKRLRGYERRAPVVHELGEGSGGCAGALSQLFARFPEVELHIRNRFLGTGERSVRVVRISYAELHGEFLDQLRSLGFTSEDWPFSTKNCGYKSLRQFCIGLLSENATRWFSARSGEEAARRHGVGSGRRSLFPQLRGYGACQLDFHKVDAASVLILETEDGGRLPVPLARWHIGFLIEERWNLVLGAFVALEGNPSGDSVLEVVESAIRPPAEESDAATCPLTVDGKVFPIQIMPEIAFQGFGVLKMDNAWSNAATEVVDNIIRTLGCAINFGPVKAWWRRHPVERIFGKLSERGLKRLPSTFGSGPKDTRRNKPVEQAVKFEITIRDLIDVIYACIREHNEEGNEGNNFSSPIGALQHGLNRSDSGVFLQPLPIPAQQDLKLLSHVEVVKVCGSRKNNIRPHVTLGRWKYTNAALANAYDLIDRQLIVYCDRRDVQVANATVLETGEQLGALQAPANKQGHHISWRNRALINQAGLSQRLHENSTSVAARWCDGKADELRARSKRARNAKRASKEALSLSKVQADQKRIVDKAALGDSLIPSLPSISPKPGSFFDFEAPKTGPTYLGD
;
A
#
# COMPACT_ATOMS: atom_id res chain seq x y z
N MET A 1 -23.63 69.77 -31.48
CA MET A 1 -23.07 68.59 -30.73
C MET A 1 -23.80 68.53 -29.43
N SER A 2 -24.76 67.64 -29.28
CA SER A 2 -25.49 67.41 -28.01
C SER A 2 -24.58 66.65 -27.03
N VAL A 3 -24.35 67.22 -25.86
CA VAL A 3 -23.65 66.61 -24.77
C VAL A 3 -24.30 65.23 -24.44
N PRO A 4 -23.57 64.12 -24.45
CA PRO A 4 -24.17 62.84 -24.13
C PRO A 4 -24.73 62.90 -22.70
N ARG A 5 -26.02 62.67 -22.53
CA ARG A 5 -26.66 62.50 -21.21
C ARG A 5 -25.98 61.30 -20.54
N SER A 6 -25.32 61.54 -19.40
CA SER A 6 -24.68 60.46 -18.61
C SER A 6 -25.67 59.37 -18.40
N ARG A 7 -25.33 58.14 -18.78
CA ARG A 7 -26.17 56.96 -18.54
C ARG A 7 -26.01 56.58 -17.08
N THR A 8 -26.98 56.96 -16.28
CA THR A 8 -26.97 56.87 -14.80
C THR A 8 -26.83 55.49 -14.23
N LEU A 9 -26.94 54.44 -15.04
CA LEU A 9 -26.83 53.04 -14.58
C LEU A 9 -25.40 52.50 -14.59
N ILE A 10 -24.47 53.13 -15.28
CA ILE A 10 -23.06 52.74 -15.31
C ILE A 10 -22.27 53.84 -14.64
N PRO A 11 -21.74 53.65 -13.42
CA PRO A 11 -20.89 54.63 -12.74
C PRO A 11 -19.62 54.94 -13.57
N ALA A 12 -19.10 56.16 -13.47
CA ALA A 12 -17.89 56.56 -14.17
C ALA A 12 -16.67 55.65 -13.91
N ALA A 13 -16.59 55.10 -12.72
CA ALA A 13 -15.55 54.14 -12.37
C ALA A 13 -15.57 52.82 -13.19
N PHE A 14 -16.69 52.52 -13.84
CA PHE A 14 -16.87 51.31 -14.67
C PHE A 14 -17.19 51.66 -16.12
N ALA A 15 -16.83 52.85 -16.56
CA ALA A 15 -17.09 53.29 -17.93
C ALA A 15 -16.28 52.54 -18.99
N ASP A 16 -15.12 52.02 -18.62
CA ASP A 16 -14.27 51.19 -19.49
C ASP A 16 -14.75 49.75 -19.50
N LEU A 17 -15.46 49.38 -20.56
CA LEU A 17 -15.98 48.01 -20.71
C LEU A 17 -14.87 46.97 -20.94
N SER A 18 -13.67 47.37 -21.33
CA SER A 18 -12.55 46.44 -21.54
C SER A 18 -12.08 45.81 -20.21
N GLN A 19 -12.30 46.49 -19.11
CA GLN A 19 -11.98 46.03 -17.76
C GLN A 19 -13.07 45.10 -17.14
N TRP A 20 -14.19 44.92 -17.82
CA TRP A 20 -15.26 44.11 -17.27
C TRP A 20 -14.94 42.63 -17.31
N PRO A 21 -15.11 41.90 -16.21
CA PRO A 21 -14.95 40.45 -16.19
C PRO A 21 -15.85 39.79 -17.25
N ALA A 22 -15.25 39.00 -18.13
CA ALA A 22 -15.93 38.28 -19.20
C ALA A 22 -15.82 36.77 -18.99
N PRO A 23 -16.77 35.97 -19.48
CA PRO A 23 -16.61 34.52 -19.53
C PRO A 23 -15.65 34.14 -20.65
N ASP A 24 -15.06 32.97 -20.57
CA ASP A 24 -14.38 32.33 -21.67
C ASP A 24 -15.40 31.89 -22.72
N GLU A 25 -15.34 32.54 -23.91
CA GLU A 25 -16.31 32.29 -24.98
C GLU A 25 -16.12 30.90 -25.63
N GLU A 26 -14.92 30.30 -25.55
CA GLU A 26 -14.61 28.97 -26.12
C GLU A 26 -15.32 27.84 -25.36
N VAL A 27 -15.63 28.04 -24.08
CA VAL A 27 -16.31 27.05 -23.23
C VAL A 27 -17.84 27.08 -23.42
N LEU A 28 -18.40 28.11 -24.06
CA LEU A 28 -19.83 28.26 -24.23
C LEU A 28 -20.31 27.48 -25.49
N ASN A 29 -21.42 26.72 -25.34
CA ASN A 29 -22.02 26.11 -26.52
C ASN A 29 -22.60 27.16 -27.49
N GLU A 30 -22.79 26.84 -28.76
CA GLU A 30 -23.17 27.74 -29.81
C GLU A 30 -24.44 28.53 -29.53
N GLU A 31 -25.47 27.89 -28.95
CA GLU A 31 -26.73 28.54 -28.61
C GLU A 31 -26.56 29.60 -27.51
N ILE A 32 -25.86 29.23 -26.45
CA ILE A 32 -25.55 30.12 -25.33
C ILE A 32 -24.67 31.25 -25.79
N LEU A 33 -23.67 30.98 -26.61
CA LEU A 33 -22.74 31.97 -27.17
C LEU A 33 -23.47 33.00 -28.01
N ARG A 34 -24.40 32.60 -28.88
CA ARG A 34 -25.24 33.50 -29.66
C ARG A 34 -26.04 34.46 -28.78
N ILE A 35 -26.74 33.90 -27.76
CA ILE A 35 -27.53 34.74 -26.85
C ILE A 35 -26.63 35.66 -26.02
N TYR A 36 -25.50 35.19 -25.58
CA TYR A 36 -24.50 35.98 -24.83
C TYR A 36 -23.98 37.13 -25.66
N ARG A 37 -23.54 36.92 -26.90
CA ARG A 37 -23.03 37.97 -27.81
C ARG A 37 -24.07 39.01 -28.11
N THR A 38 -25.32 38.61 -28.35
CA THR A 38 -26.45 39.54 -28.54
C THR A 38 -26.65 40.44 -27.33
N ARG A 39 -26.59 39.86 -26.11
CA ARG A 39 -26.73 40.65 -24.87
C ARG A 39 -25.51 41.56 -24.63
N LYS A 40 -24.30 41.09 -24.94
CA LYS A 40 -23.06 41.86 -24.83
C LYS A 40 -23.11 43.08 -25.77
N LEU A 41 -23.55 42.89 -27.02
CA LEU A 41 -23.74 43.97 -27.97
C LEU A 41 -24.73 45.00 -27.44
N ALA A 42 -25.88 44.57 -26.93
CA ALA A 42 -26.89 45.50 -26.40
C ALA A 42 -26.36 46.34 -25.22
N VAL A 43 -25.57 45.74 -24.33
CA VAL A 43 -24.97 46.44 -23.18
C VAL A 43 -23.86 47.40 -23.65
N ALA A 44 -23.04 47.00 -24.62
CA ALA A 44 -22.00 47.83 -25.18
C ALA A 44 -22.62 49.08 -25.91
N MET A 45 -23.60 48.88 -26.80
CA MET A 45 -24.31 49.98 -27.44
C MET A 45 -25.00 50.90 -26.41
N TYR A 46 -25.52 50.38 -25.32
CA TYR A 46 -26.07 51.19 -24.24
C TYR A 46 -25.01 52.03 -23.55
N ALA A 47 -23.83 51.48 -23.27
CA ALA A 47 -22.69 52.22 -22.68
C ALA A 47 -22.19 53.32 -23.62
N ASP A 48 -22.14 53.04 -24.92
CA ASP A 48 -21.75 54.01 -25.97
C ASP A 48 -22.78 55.13 -26.23
N GLY A 49 -23.89 55.13 -25.50
CA GLY A 49 -24.88 56.20 -25.62
C GLY A 49 -25.87 56.07 -26.79
N VAL A 50 -25.92 54.93 -27.49
CA VAL A 50 -26.83 54.65 -28.61
C VAL A 50 -28.30 54.71 -28.17
N ALA A 51 -29.19 55.25 -28.98
CA ALA A 51 -30.63 55.35 -28.66
C ALA A 51 -31.26 53.96 -28.48
N HIS A 52 -32.18 53.84 -27.52
CA HIS A 52 -32.81 52.54 -27.19
C HIS A 52 -33.52 51.88 -28.37
N GLU A 53 -34.12 52.68 -29.27
CA GLU A 53 -34.79 52.21 -30.48
C GLU A 53 -33.79 51.52 -31.42
N GLN A 54 -32.61 52.10 -31.58
CA GLN A 54 -31.55 51.55 -32.41
C GLN A 54 -30.96 50.27 -31.78
N ILE A 55 -30.80 50.22 -30.44
CA ILE A 55 -30.34 48.99 -29.74
C ILE A 55 -31.37 47.87 -29.91
N THR A 56 -32.67 48.20 -29.78
CA THR A 56 -33.73 47.23 -29.97
C THR A 56 -33.80 46.73 -31.40
N ALA A 57 -33.63 47.64 -32.39
CA ALA A 57 -33.59 47.26 -33.81
C ALA A 57 -32.41 46.29 -34.11
N ALA A 58 -31.23 46.55 -33.54
CA ALA A 58 -30.01 45.75 -33.77
C ALA A 58 -30.00 44.39 -33.02
N THR A 59 -30.63 44.32 -31.83
CA THR A 59 -30.47 43.16 -30.93
C THR A 59 -31.77 42.43 -30.62
N ALA A 60 -32.92 42.96 -31.03
CA ALA A 60 -34.27 42.52 -30.66
C ALA A 60 -34.52 42.49 -29.13
N ILE A 61 -33.72 43.19 -28.33
CA ILE A 61 -33.86 43.26 -26.89
C ILE A 61 -34.63 44.50 -26.48
N PRO A 62 -35.79 44.39 -25.81
CA PRO A 62 -36.60 45.53 -25.43
C PRO A 62 -35.91 46.38 -24.35
N ARG A 63 -36.23 47.68 -24.29
CA ARG A 63 -35.62 48.68 -23.38
C ARG A 63 -35.58 48.24 -21.92
N GLN A 64 -36.66 47.66 -21.40
CA GLN A 64 -36.69 47.16 -20.01
C GLN A 64 -35.66 46.05 -19.75
N LYS A 65 -35.46 45.18 -20.74
CA LYS A 65 -34.48 44.09 -20.65
C LYS A 65 -33.05 44.61 -20.71
N ILE A 66 -32.78 45.68 -21.46
CA ILE A 66 -31.44 46.32 -21.48
C ILE A 66 -31.09 46.86 -20.11
N PHE A 67 -31.98 47.58 -19.44
CA PHE A 67 -31.78 48.06 -18.07
C PHE A 67 -31.54 46.90 -17.08
N TYR A 68 -32.28 45.81 -17.20
CA TYR A 68 -32.09 44.62 -16.41
C TYR A 68 -30.70 44.00 -16.63
N LEU A 69 -30.26 43.89 -17.90
CA LEU A 69 -28.93 43.34 -18.23
C LEU A 69 -27.79 44.22 -17.71
N VAL A 70 -27.89 45.53 -17.85
CA VAL A 70 -26.92 46.48 -17.27
C VAL A 70 -26.89 46.38 -15.76
N GLY A 71 -28.06 46.33 -15.10
CA GLY A 71 -28.14 46.15 -13.65
C GLY A 71 -27.51 44.83 -13.20
N ARG A 72 -27.65 43.77 -14.00
CA ARG A 72 -26.94 42.47 -13.72
C ARG A 72 -25.44 42.61 -13.83
N CYS A 73 -24.93 43.34 -14.84
CA CYS A 73 -23.50 43.56 -15.00
C CYS A 73 -22.91 44.36 -13.82
N MET A 74 -23.67 45.29 -13.27
CA MET A 74 -23.27 46.11 -12.12
C MET A 74 -23.43 45.42 -10.78
N ALA A 75 -24.07 44.24 -10.71
CA ALA A 75 -24.16 43.49 -9.46
C ALA A 75 -22.76 43.10 -8.98
N GLY A 76 -22.54 43.10 -7.63
CA GLY A 76 -21.29 42.67 -7.06
C GLY A 76 -21.01 41.20 -7.40
N GLY A 77 -19.80 40.91 -7.84
CA GLY A 77 -19.30 39.54 -8.01
C GLY A 77 -18.81 38.91 -6.70
N GLU A 78 -18.53 37.60 -6.72
CA GLU A 78 -17.98 36.89 -5.60
C GLU A 78 -16.60 37.40 -5.16
N ASP A 79 -15.87 38.05 -6.07
CA ASP A 79 -14.51 38.58 -5.89
C ASP A 79 -14.53 40.04 -5.36
N GLY A 80 -15.68 40.59 -4.95
CA GLY A 80 -15.82 41.99 -4.56
C GLY A 80 -15.80 43.00 -5.74
N THR A 81 -15.67 42.52 -6.99
CA THR A 81 -15.74 43.31 -8.23
C THR A 81 -17.16 43.28 -8.80
N ILE A 82 -17.43 44.05 -9.89
CA ILE A 82 -18.70 43.90 -10.61
C ILE A 82 -18.76 42.57 -11.36
N ALA A 83 -19.96 42.04 -11.56
CA ALA A 83 -20.16 40.79 -12.30
C ALA A 83 -19.77 40.93 -13.80
N GLY A 84 -19.82 42.13 -14.33
CA GLY A 84 -19.43 42.44 -15.70
C GLY A 84 -20.17 41.61 -16.74
N PHE A 85 -19.53 41.31 -17.85
CA PHE A 85 -20.09 40.50 -18.94
C PHE A 85 -20.36 39.04 -18.52
N ARG A 86 -19.73 38.52 -17.45
CA ARG A 86 -20.06 37.20 -16.89
C ARG A 86 -21.56 37.08 -16.53
N ALA A 87 -22.20 38.20 -16.20
CA ALA A 87 -23.61 38.26 -15.85
C ALA A 87 -24.58 38.04 -17.02
N LEU A 88 -24.09 38.16 -18.25
CA LEU A 88 -24.89 38.08 -19.47
C LEU A 88 -25.11 36.65 -19.97
N VAL A 89 -24.35 35.69 -19.42
CA VAL A 89 -24.53 34.27 -19.74
C VAL A 89 -25.96 33.84 -19.36
N PRO A 90 -26.72 33.22 -20.27
CA PRO A 90 -28.07 32.75 -20.00
C PRO A 90 -28.12 31.85 -18.79
N TRP A 91 -29.18 31.98 -18.02
CA TRP A 91 -29.48 31.17 -16.80
C TRP A 91 -28.43 31.22 -15.68
N LYS A 92 -27.33 31.96 -15.83
CA LYS A 92 -26.36 32.16 -14.77
C LYS A 92 -26.99 32.98 -13.63
N ARG A 93 -26.99 32.39 -12.42
CA ARG A 93 -27.39 33.09 -11.20
C ARG A 93 -26.19 33.85 -10.63
N LEU A 94 -26.41 35.13 -10.29
CA LEU A 94 -25.37 35.99 -9.67
C LEU A 94 -25.43 36.00 -8.16
N ARG A 95 -26.57 35.65 -7.60
CA ARG A 95 -26.78 35.53 -6.15
C ARG A 95 -27.57 34.25 -5.89
N GLY A 96 -27.38 33.68 -4.72
CA GLY A 96 -28.23 32.59 -4.24
C GLY A 96 -29.70 33.03 -4.25
N TYR A 97 -30.58 32.07 -4.45
CA TYR A 97 -32.03 32.33 -4.36
C TYR A 97 -32.39 32.51 -2.89
N GLU A 98 -32.85 33.73 -2.52
CA GLU A 98 -33.43 34.02 -1.21
C GLU A 98 -34.96 34.08 -1.33
N ARG A 99 -35.61 33.19 -0.58
CA ARG A 99 -37.08 33.19 -0.49
C ARG A 99 -37.51 34.28 0.50
N ARG A 100 -38.38 35.17 0.06
CA ARG A 100 -39.01 36.22 0.93
C ARG A 100 -40.44 35.88 1.33
N ALA A 101 -41.14 35.19 0.44
CA ALA A 101 -42.52 34.81 0.75
C ALA A 101 -42.60 33.60 1.70
N PRO A 102 -43.59 33.52 2.60
CA PRO A 102 -43.79 32.32 3.43
C PRO A 102 -43.99 31.10 2.55
N VAL A 103 -43.69 29.94 3.10
CA VAL A 103 -43.95 28.65 2.44
C VAL A 103 -45.42 28.32 2.70
N VAL A 104 -46.23 28.37 1.65
CA VAL A 104 -47.63 27.87 1.67
C VAL A 104 -47.61 26.54 0.92
N HIS A 105 -47.87 25.47 1.62
CA HIS A 105 -47.90 24.12 1.04
C HIS A 105 -48.94 23.29 1.75
N GLU A 106 -49.96 22.85 1.03
CA GLU A 106 -51.02 22.02 1.59
C GLU A 106 -50.58 20.53 1.71
N LEU A 107 -51.04 19.86 2.74
CA LEU A 107 -50.80 18.43 2.97
C LEU A 107 -51.31 17.61 1.78
N GLY A 108 -50.40 16.94 1.07
CA GLY A 108 -50.75 16.07 -0.07
C GLY A 108 -50.43 16.67 -1.45
N GLU A 109 -50.08 17.94 -1.55
CA GLU A 109 -49.53 18.51 -2.77
C GLU A 109 -48.09 17.99 -3.05
N GLY A 110 -47.72 17.97 -4.33
CA GLY A 110 -46.37 17.61 -4.71
C GLY A 110 -45.32 18.58 -4.13
N SER A 111 -44.02 18.26 -4.19
CA SER A 111 -42.93 19.06 -3.63
C SER A 111 -42.66 20.40 -4.34
N GLY A 112 -43.61 20.91 -5.13
CA GLY A 112 -43.53 22.21 -5.80
C GLY A 112 -43.64 23.38 -4.82
N GLY A 113 -43.08 24.54 -5.18
CA GLY A 113 -43.21 25.77 -4.38
C GLY A 113 -42.33 25.90 -3.15
N CYS A 114 -41.54 24.88 -2.75
CA CYS A 114 -40.69 24.90 -1.55
C CYS A 114 -39.22 25.33 -1.81
N ALA A 115 -38.93 25.90 -2.99
CA ALA A 115 -37.56 26.38 -3.26
C ALA A 115 -37.13 27.46 -2.25
N GLY A 116 -35.95 27.32 -1.65
CA GLY A 116 -35.43 28.24 -0.65
C GLY A 116 -36.04 28.15 0.75
N ALA A 117 -36.99 27.20 1.00
CA ALA A 117 -37.64 27.03 2.29
C ALA A 117 -36.62 26.71 3.43
N LEU A 118 -35.68 25.84 3.18
CA LEU A 118 -34.62 25.50 4.18
C LEU A 118 -33.75 26.72 4.51
N SER A 119 -33.31 27.47 3.50
CA SER A 119 -32.51 28.68 3.73
C SER A 119 -33.30 29.76 4.48
N GLN A 120 -34.59 29.90 4.19
CA GLN A 120 -35.48 30.80 4.95
C GLN A 120 -35.66 30.36 6.40
N LEU A 121 -35.79 29.05 6.65
CA LEU A 121 -35.88 28.48 8.00
C LEU A 121 -34.58 28.74 8.77
N PHE A 122 -33.42 28.50 8.16
CA PHE A 122 -32.12 28.73 8.79
C PHE A 122 -31.85 30.22 9.05
N ALA A 123 -32.31 31.12 8.17
CA ALA A 123 -32.22 32.56 8.42
C ALA A 123 -33.09 32.99 9.63
N ARG A 124 -34.22 32.31 9.86
CA ARG A 124 -35.11 32.57 11.00
C ARG A 124 -34.61 31.91 12.30
N PHE A 125 -34.01 30.74 12.20
CA PHE A 125 -33.51 29.93 13.31
C PHE A 125 -32.06 29.52 13.07
N PRO A 126 -31.08 30.44 13.23
CA PRO A 126 -29.67 30.16 12.97
C PRO A 126 -29.09 29.03 13.86
N GLU A 127 -29.65 28.86 15.05
CA GLU A 127 -29.27 27.79 15.98
C GLU A 127 -29.57 26.39 15.41
N VAL A 128 -30.59 26.23 14.59
CA VAL A 128 -30.90 24.96 13.92
C VAL A 128 -29.86 24.67 12.85
N GLU A 129 -29.48 25.68 12.04
CA GLU A 129 -28.41 25.53 11.07
C GLU A 129 -27.09 25.15 11.74
N LEU A 130 -26.73 25.88 12.79
CA LEU A 130 -25.49 25.64 13.54
C LEU A 130 -25.45 24.24 14.15
N HIS A 131 -26.57 23.79 14.74
CA HIS A 131 -26.69 22.44 15.27
C HIS A 131 -26.48 21.39 14.17
N ILE A 132 -27.18 21.50 13.05
CA ILE A 132 -27.07 20.56 11.91
C ILE A 132 -25.64 20.56 11.35
N ARG A 133 -25.02 21.73 11.17
CA ARG A 133 -23.65 21.90 10.70
C ARG A 133 -22.64 21.22 11.63
N ASN A 134 -22.72 21.52 12.93
CA ASN A 134 -21.82 20.95 13.95
C ASN A 134 -22.00 19.44 14.08
N ARG A 135 -23.24 18.97 14.08
CA ARG A 135 -23.56 17.57 14.19
C ARG A 135 -23.08 16.77 12.98
N PHE A 136 -23.26 17.33 11.78
CA PHE A 136 -22.83 16.71 10.53
C PHE A 136 -21.31 16.69 10.36
N LEU A 137 -20.62 17.78 10.67
CA LEU A 137 -19.16 17.93 10.54
C LEU A 137 -18.39 17.42 11.77
N GLY A 138 -19.06 17.06 12.85
CA GLY A 138 -18.42 16.61 14.09
C GLY A 138 -17.59 17.70 14.76
N THR A 139 -18.06 18.97 14.72
CA THR A 139 -17.35 20.14 15.28
C THR A 139 -17.86 20.58 16.66
N GLY A 140 -18.97 20.01 17.15
CA GLY A 140 -19.51 20.29 18.49
C GLY A 140 -18.87 19.47 19.59
N GLU A 141 -19.40 19.58 20.83
CA GLU A 141 -18.98 18.75 21.96
C GLU A 141 -19.00 17.27 21.59
N ARG A 142 -17.90 16.58 21.90
CA ARG A 142 -17.74 15.17 21.55
C ARG A 142 -18.77 14.31 22.29
N SER A 143 -19.86 14.00 21.64
CA SER A 143 -20.76 12.94 22.09
C SER A 143 -20.11 11.59 21.88
N VAL A 144 -20.05 10.77 22.90
CA VAL A 144 -19.52 9.38 22.86
C VAL A 144 -20.37 8.48 21.94
N ARG A 145 -21.54 8.93 21.48
CA ARG A 145 -22.57 8.05 20.90
C ARG A 145 -22.42 7.72 19.43
N VAL A 146 -21.94 8.58 18.58
CA VAL A 146 -21.87 8.29 17.13
C VAL A 146 -20.71 9.02 16.46
N VAL A 147 -19.76 8.26 15.98
CA VAL A 147 -18.59 8.80 15.23
C VAL A 147 -19.00 9.38 13.88
N ARG A 148 -20.08 8.85 13.28
CA ARG A 148 -20.58 9.23 11.96
C ARG A 148 -22.09 9.16 11.92
N ILE A 149 -22.74 10.33 11.90
CA ILE A 149 -24.20 10.38 11.81
C ILE A 149 -24.68 10.06 10.37
N SER A 150 -25.73 9.27 10.22
CA SER A 150 -26.38 9.06 8.93
C SER A 150 -27.24 10.27 8.55
N TYR A 151 -27.54 10.44 7.24
CA TYR A 151 -28.48 11.49 6.81
C TYR A 151 -29.88 11.31 7.39
N ALA A 152 -30.29 10.06 7.62
CA ALA A 152 -31.60 9.76 8.19
C ALA A 152 -31.69 10.13 9.67
N GLU A 153 -30.65 9.80 10.46
CA GLU A 153 -30.55 10.19 11.87
C GLU A 153 -30.50 11.72 12.02
N LEU A 154 -29.64 12.38 11.21
CA LEU A 154 -29.54 13.84 11.22
C LEU A 154 -30.90 14.50 10.87
N HIS A 155 -31.65 13.92 9.92
CA HIS A 155 -32.97 14.37 9.58
C HIS A 155 -33.96 14.16 10.73
N GLY A 156 -33.87 13.05 11.45
CA GLY A 156 -34.63 12.83 12.67
C GLY A 156 -34.36 13.91 13.73
N GLU A 157 -33.09 14.17 14.04
CA GLU A 157 -32.69 15.24 14.98
C GLU A 157 -33.20 16.62 14.54
N PHE A 158 -33.12 16.90 13.23
CA PHE A 158 -33.64 18.14 12.65
C PHE A 158 -35.17 18.30 12.88
N LEU A 159 -35.94 17.26 12.64
CA LEU A 159 -37.40 17.29 12.86
C LEU A 159 -37.76 17.42 14.34
N ASP A 160 -37.03 16.73 15.23
CA ASP A 160 -37.23 16.81 16.67
C ASP A 160 -36.92 18.21 17.20
N GLN A 161 -35.89 18.85 16.70
CA GLN A 161 -35.56 20.22 17.04
C GLN A 161 -36.66 21.20 16.58
N LEU A 162 -37.22 21.02 15.38
CA LEU A 162 -38.32 21.84 14.88
C LEU A 162 -39.60 21.63 15.70
N ARG A 163 -39.90 20.40 16.13
CA ARG A 163 -41.04 20.12 17.02
C ARG A 163 -40.87 20.83 18.36
N SER A 164 -39.66 20.87 18.91
CA SER A 164 -39.37 21.60 20.15
C SER A 164 -39.56 23.12 20.01
N LEU A 165 -39.42 23.65 18.79
CA LEU A 165 -39.68 25.05 18.43
C LEU A 165 -41.15 25.34 18.11
N GLY A 166 -42.05 24.33 18.24
CA GLY A 166 -43.49 24.50 18.08
C GLY A 166 -44.00 24.34 16.64
N PHE A 167 -43.21 23.80 15.72
CA PHE A 167 -43.65 23.51 14.35
C PHE A 167 -44.65 22.38 14.32
N THR A 168 -45.72 22.54 13.53
CA THR A 168 -46.84 21.62 13.40
C THR A 168 -46.82 20.91 12.03
N SER A 169 -47.82 20.03 11.80
CA SER A 169 -48.00 19.34 10.52
C SER A 169 -48.31 20.28 9.33
N GLU A 170 -48.76 21.49 9.60
CA GLU A 170 -49.07 22.51 8.56
C GLU A 170 -47.84 23.30 8.15
N ASP A 171 -46.80 23.28 8.98
CA ASP A 171 -45.56 24.03 8.70
C ASP A 171 -44.60 23.23 7.82
N TRP A 172 -43.88 23.96 6.95
CA TRP A 172 -42.72 23.35 6.29
C TRP A 172 -41.62 23.04 7.36
N PRO A 173 -41.02 21.85 7.39
CA PRO A 173 -41.01 20.79 6.38
C PRO A 173 -42.08 19.71 6.54
N PHE A 174 -42.84 19.69 7.63
CA PHE A 174 -43.83 18.62 7.95
C PHE A 174 -44.97 18.53 6.95
N SER A 175 -45.36 19.64 6.33
CA SER A 175 -46.39 19.67 5.28
C SER A 175 -46.00 18.94 4.00
N THR A 176 -44.71 18.54 3.82
CA THR A 176 -44.22 17.86 2.62
C THR A 176 -44.06 16.36 2.84
N LYS A 177 -44.28 15.55 1.80
CA LYS A 177 -44.17 14.08 1.83
C LYS A 177 -42.81 13.55 2.40
N ASN A 178 -41.73 14.24 2.20
CA ASN A 178 -40.39 13.84 2.65
C ASN A 178 -39.88 14.67 3.83
N CYS A 179 -40.73 15.45 4.48
CA CYS A 179 -40.39 16.33 5.61
C CYS A 179 -39.05 17.07 5.43
N GLY A 180 -38.78 17.62 4.22
CA GLY A 180 -37.57 18.37 3.94
C GLY A 180 -36.27 17.56 3.77
N TYR A 181 -36.33 16.22 3.84
CA TYR A 181 -35.11 15.35 3.78
C TYR A 181 -34.19 15.66 2.61
N LYS A 182 -34.75 15.86 1.39
CA LYS A 182 -33.97 16.15 0.20
C LYS A 182 -33.20 17.49 0.33
N SER A 183 -33.87 18.51 0.89
CA SER A 183 -33.27 19.84 1.10
C SER A 183 -32.15 19.79 2.11
N LEU A 184 -32.37 19.09 3.25
CA LEU A 184 -31.36 18.92 4.28
C LEU A 184 -30.13 18.14 3.75
N ARG A 185 -30.38 17.04 3.01
CA ARG A 185 -29.29 16.26 2.39
C ARG A 185 -28.48 17.10 1.41
N GLN A 186 -29.15 17.94 0.59
CA GLN A 186 -28.47 18.82 -0.36
C GLN A 186 -27.65 19.90 0.35
N PHE A 187 -28.15 20.46 1.45
CA PHE A 187 -27.40 21.37 2.31
C PHE A 187 -26.12 20.71 2.83
N CYS A 188 -26.24 19.50 3.40
CA CYS A 188 -25.08 18.75 3.89
C CYS A 188 -24.05 18.42 2.79
N ILE A 189 -24.49 18.18 1.57
CA ILE A 189 -23.61 17.99 0.41
C ILE A 189 -22.90 19.33 0.08
N GLY A 190 -23.63 20.44 0.16
CA GLY A 190 -23.08 21.79 -0.07
C GLY A 190 -21.93 22.16 0.88
N LEU A 191 -21.92 21.63 2.11
CA LEU A 191 -20.82 21.84 3.06
C LEU A 191 -19.46 21.31 2.57
N LEU A 192 -19.47 20.43 1.56
CA LEU A 192 -18.24 19.96 0.90
C LEU A 192 -17.46 21.12 0.25
N SER A 193 -18.16 22.05 -0.43
CA SER A 193 -17.54 23.20 -1.07
C SER A 193 -16.99 24.22 -0.07
N GLU A 194 -17.55 24.27 1.12
CA GLU A 194 -17.10 25.19 2.17
C GLU A 194 -15.86 24.66 2.90
N ASN A 195 -15.84 23.36 3.23
CA ASN A 195 -14.73 22.74 3.94
C ASN A 195 -14.58 21.25 3.60
N ALA A 196 -13.91 20.97 2.48
CA ALA A 196 -13.73 19.61 1.98
C ALA A 196 -13.06 18.68 3.00
N THR A 197 -12.00 19.13 3.67
CA THR A 197 -11.26 18.31 4.63
C THR A 197 -12.15 17.84 5.79
N ARG A 198 -12.91 18.76 6.39
CA ARG A 198 -13.85 18.44 7.48
C ARG A 198 -14.98 17.54 7.01
N TRP A 199 -15.51 17.81 5.83
CA TRP A 199 -16.57 16.99 5.24
C TRP A 199 -16.11 15.53 5.05
N PHE A 200 -14.92 15.33 4.46
CA PHE A 200 -14.36 13.99 4.27
C PHE A 200 -14.04 13.31 5.59
N SER A 201 -13.49 14.04 6.57
CA SER A 201 -13.24 13.50 7.91
C SER A 201 -14.53 13.01 8.57
N ALA A 202 -15.59 13.81 8.53
CA ALA A 202 -16.89 13.44 9.09
C ALA A 202 -17.57 12.28 8.35
N ARG A 203 -17.42 12.15 7.03
CA ARG A 203 -18.11 11.14 6.20
C ARG A 203 -17.34 9.86 5.97
N SER A 204 -16.03 9.93 5.88
CA SER A 204 -15.18 8.80 5.50
C SER A 204 -14.08 8.50 6.52
N GLY A 205 -13.98 9.30 7.59
CA GLY A 205 -12.96 9.22 8.61
C GLY A 205 -11.73 10.07 8.32
N GLU A 206 -10.93 10.34 9.35
CA GLU A 206 -9.73 11.18 9.25
C GLU A 206 -8.71 10.63 8.26
N GLU A 207 -8.60 9.31 8.17
CA GLU A 207 -7.70 8.66 7.24
C GLU A 207 -8.07 8.94 5.78
N ALA A 208 -9.37 8.87 5.45
CA ALA A 208 -9.85 9.22 4.12
C ALA A 208 -9.69 10.71 3.81
N ALA A 209 -9.90 11.58 4.79
CA ALA A 209 -9.69 13.02 4.64
C ALA A 209 -8.22 13.35 4.33
N ARG A 210 -7.27 12.67 4.96
CA ARG A 210 -5.83 12.82 4.67
C ARG A 210 -5.47 12.39 3.25
N ARG A 211 -6.21 11.44 2.66
CA ARG A 211 -6.02 10.98 1.27
C ARG A 211 -6.49 11.97 0.23
N HIS A 212 -7.44 12.84 0.57
CA HIS A 212 -7.98 13.85 -0.34
C HIS A 212 -7.07 15.06 -0.59
N GLY A 213 -5.89 15.09 0.03
CA GLY A 213 -4.87 16.12 -0.21
C GLY A 213 -4.17 16.01 -1.57
N VAL A 214 -4.82 15.48 -2.61
CA VAL A 214 -4.28 15.38 -3.96
C VAL A 214 -4.02 16.78 -4.51
N GLY A 215 -2.81 17.00 -5.00
CA GLY A 215 -2.37 18.30 -5.50
C GLY A 215 -1.77 19.24 -4.46
N SER A 216 -1.95 18.98 -3.15
CA SER A 216 -1.24 19.70 -2.08
C SER A 216 0.11 19.06 -1.74
N GLY A 217 0.55 18.08 -2.57
CA GLY A 217 1.73 17.27 -2.32
C GLY A 217 2.97 18.11 -2.06
N ARG A 218 3.53 18.00 -0.88
CA ARG A 218 4.85 18.51 -0.57
C ARG A 218 5.87 17.64 -1.30
N ARG A 219 6.91 18.25 -1.84
CA ARG A 219 8.05 17.50 -2.35
C ARG A 219 8.56 16.61 -1.22
N SER A 220 8.95 15.37 -1.55
CA SER A 220 9.65 14.51 -0.61
C SER A 220 10.86 15.25 -0.07
N LEU A 221 11.06 15.23 1.27
CA LEU A 221 12.27 15.79 1.88
C LEU A 221 13.53 15.06 1.39
N PHE A 222 13.35 13.79 0.99
CA PHE A 222 14.41 12.95 0.45
C PHE A 222 13.97 12.47 -0.95
N PRO A 223 14.12 13.31 -1.99
CA PRO A 223 13.83 12.87 -3.35
C PRO A 223 14.78 11.73 -3.71
N GLN A 224 14.24 10.72 -4.39
CA GLN A 224 15.02 9.56 -4.82
C GLN A 224 15.88 9.94 -6.04
N LEU A 225 16.99 10.60 -5.76
CA LEU A 225 17.91 11.08 -6.80
C LEU A 225 18.90 9.99 -7.27
N ARG A 226 19.09 8.96 -6.45
CA ARG A 226 20.07 7.90 -6.70
C ARG A 226 19.42 6.54 -6.76
N GLY A 227 19.76 5.75 -7.76
CA GLY A 227 19.41 4.34 -7.80
C GLY A 227 20.03 3.58 -6.64
N TYR A 228 19.32 2.63 -6.07
CA TYR A 228 19.68 1.92 -4.83
C TYR A 228 19.71 2.80 -3.56
N GLY A 229 19.30 4.06 -3.65
CA GLY A 229 19.25 4.96 -2.49
C GLY A 229 18.14 4.56 -1.51
N ALA A 230 16.99 4.15 -2.00
CA ALA A 230 15.90 3.65 -1.15
C ALA A 230 15.12 2.54 -1.83
N CYS A 231 14.79 1.53 -1.02
CA CYS A 231 13.94 0.42 -1.41
C CYS A 231 12.68 0.37 -0.53
N GLN A 232 11.61 -0.21 -1.05
CA GLN A 232 10.36 -0.46 -0.32
C GLN A 232 10.09 -1.95 -0.27
N LEU A 233 9.68 -2.44 0.90
CA LEU A 233 9.23 -3.81 1.10
C LEU A 233 7.79 -3.79 1.60
N ASP A 234 6.94 -4.59 0.97
CA ASP A 234 5.57 -4.80 1.43
C ASP A 234 5.04 -6.17 0.98
N PHE A 235 3.97 -6.61 1.63
CA PHE A 235 3.32 -7.88 1.35
C PHE A 235 1.90 -7.67 0.84
N HIS A 236 1.58 -8.37 -0.23
CA HIS A 236 0.23 -8.40 -0.79
C HIS A 236 -0.44 -9.75 -0.54
N LYS A 237 -1.66 -9.71 -0.05
CA LYS A 237 -2.49 -10.91 0.09
C LYS A 237 -3.05 -11.30 -1.27
N VAL A 238 -2.70 -12.47 -1.76
CA VAL A 238 -3.08 -12.93 -3.11
C VAL A 238 -4.59 -12.94 -3.30
N ASP A 239 -5.06 -12.27 -4.36
CA ASP A 239 -6.47 -12.03 -4.65
C ASP A 239 -7.13 -13.15 -5.48
N ALA A 240 -6.54 -14.34 -5.48
CA ALA A 240 -7.08 -15.54 -6.11
C ALA A 240 -7.04 -16.73 -5.15
N ALA A 241 -8.01 -17.64 -5.27
CA ALA A 241 -8.00 -18.89 -4.54
C ALA A 241 -7.12 -19.92 -5.26
N SER A 242 -6.48 -20.79 -4.48
CA SER A 242 -5.69 -21.91 -4.98
C SER A 242 -5.98 -23.19 -4.20
N VAL A 243 -5.56 -24.32 -4.72
CA VAL A 243 -5.73 -25.64 -4.13
C VAL A 243 -4.39 -26.34 -3.95
N LEU A 244 -4.33 -27.21 -2.93
CA LEU A 244 -3.33 -28.26 -2.79
C LEU A 244 -3.93 -29.54 -3.37
N ILE A 245 -3.26 -30.18 -4.29
CA ILE A 245 -3.68 -31.48 -4.83
C ILE A 245 -3.04 -32.58 -4.00
N LEU A 246 -3.86 -33.41 -3.39
CA LEU A 246 -3.42 -34.59 -2.68
C LEU A 246 -3.78 -35.84 -3.51
N GLU A 247 -2.83 -36.75 -3.65
CA GLU A 247 -3.11 -38.06 -4.24
C GLU A 247 -3.87 -38.92 -3.23
N THR A 248 -4.89 -39.62 -3.68
CA THR A 248 -5.66 -40.58 -2.89
C THR A 248 -5.08 -41.98 -3.06
N GLU A 249 -5.42 -42.89 -2.14
CA GLU A 249 -4.95 -44.30 -2.17
C GLU A 249 -5.34 -45.02 -3.47
N ASP A 250 -6.44 -44.59 -4.07
CA ASP A 250 -6.96 -45.12 -5.37
C ASP A 250 -6.30 -44.48 -6.61
N GLY A 251 -5.24 -43.66 -6.42
CA GLY A 251 -4.59 -42.93 -7.51
C GLY A 251 -5.38 -41.70 -8.02
N GLY A 252 -6.47 -41.35 -7.36
CA GLY A 252 -7.27 -40.16 -7.68
C GLY A 252 -6.62 -38.87 -7.14
N ARG A 253 -7.11 -37.73 -7.61
CA ARG A 253 -6.66 -36.38 -7.22
C ARG A 253 -7.72 -35.70 -6.36
N LEU A 254 -7.32 -35.23 -5.19
CA LEU A 254 -8.18 -34.50 -4.25
C LEU A 254 -7.71 -33.06 -4.14
N PRO A 255 -8.37 -32.10 -4.79
CA PRO A 255 -8.05 -30.68 -4.65
C PRO A 255 -8.58 -30.14 -3.32
N VAL A 256 -7.68 -29.75 -2.41
CA VAL A 256 -8.01 -29.15 -1.11
C VAL A 256 -7.81 -27.63 -1.18
N PRO A 257 -8.86 -26.82 -0.98
CA PRO A 257 -8.73 -25.37 -1.03
C PRO A 257 -7.75 -24.85 0.01
N LEU A 258 -6.89 -23.91 -0.38
CA LEU A 258 -5.94 -23.24 0.49
C LEU A 258 -6.52 -21.96 1.11
N ALA A 259 -6.08 -21.66 2.32
CA ALA A 259 -6.26 -20.32 2.85
C ALA A 259 -5.42 -19.33 2.02
N ARG A 260 -5.87 -18.07 1.89
CA ARG A 260 -5.12 -17.04 1.16
C ARG A 260 -3.75 -16.83 1.80
N TRP A 261 -2.73 -16.76 0.96
CA TRP A 261 -1.34 -16.54 1.30
C TRP A 261 -0.85 -15.18 0.79
N HIS A 262 0.42 -14.85 0.99
CA HIS A 262 0.98 -13.55 0.67
C HIS A 262 2.16 -13.67 -0.29
N ILE A 263 2.37 -12.63 -1.07
CA ILE A 263 3.60 -12.39 -1.84
C ILE A 263 4.25 -11.11 -1.35
N GLY A 264 5.53 -11.16 -1.03
CA GLY A 264 6.34 -9.99 -0.67
C GLY A 264 7.16 -9.50 -1.85
N PHE A 265 7.28 -8.18 -2.02
CA PHE A 265 8.14 -7.54 -3.01
C PHE A 265 9.14 -6.60 -2.35
N LEU A 266 10.35 -6.58 -2.87
CA LEU A 266 11.32 -5.52 -2.66
C LEU A 266 11.46 -4.70 -3.94
N ILE A 267 11.23 -3.39 -3.84
CA ILE A 267 11.17 -2.48 -4.98
C ILE A 267 12.15 -1.34 -4.77
N GLU A 268 12.94 -1.06 -5.78
CA GLU A 268 13.77 0.14 -5.87
C GLU A 268 12.89 1.35 -6.26
N GLU A 269 12.98 2.44 -5.51
CA GLU A 269 12.00 3.54 -5.62
C GLU A 269 12.21 4.47 -6.83
N ARG A 270 13.45 4.65 -7.27
CA ARG A 270 13.76 5.63 -8.33
C ARG A 270 13.11 5.26 -9.65
N TRP A 271 13.21 3.99 -10.02
CA TRP A 271 12.69 3.47 -11.29
C TRP A 271 11.47 2.58 -11.13
N ASN A 272 11.00 2.37 -9.89
CA ASN A 272 9.94 1.42 -9.54
C ASN A 272 10.27 -0.01 -9.99
N LEU A 273 11.52 -0.42 -9.84
CA LEU A 273 12.03 -1.70 -10.28
C LEU A 273 11.83 -2.76 -9.19
N VAL A 274 11.19 -3.87 -9.52
CA VAL A 274 11.08 -5.03 -8.62
C VAL A 274 12.41 -5.76 -8.60
N LEU A 275 13.12 -5.67 -7.49
CA LEU A 275 14.43 -6.30 -7.28
C LEU A 275 14.31 -7.77 -6.90
N GLY A 276 13.32 -8.12 -6.08
CA GLY A 276 13.12 -9.47 -5.57
C GLY A 276 11.70 -9.69 -5.07
N ALA A 277 11.33 -10.95 -4.92
CA ALA A 277 10.04 -11.37 -4.40
C ALA A 277 10.14 -12.69 -3.64
N PHE A 278 9.22 -12.90 -2.69
CA PHE A 278 9.12 -14.14 -1.94
C PHE A 278 7.67 -14.55 -1.69
N VAL A 279 7.38 -15.82 -1.92
CA VAL A 279 6.06 -16.43 -1.69
C VAL A 279 5.94 -16.87 -0.24
N ALA A 280 5.17 -16.12 0.54
CA ALA A 280 4.90 -16.45 1.94
C ALA A 280 3.62 -17.30 2.03
N LEU A 281 3.76 -18.62 2.10
CA LEU A 281 2.65 -19.58 2.29
C LEU A 281 2.13 -19.56 3.74
N GLU A 282 1.70 -18.38 4.17
CA GLU A 282 1.29 -18.06 5.52
C GLU A 282 0.03 -17.19 5.54
N GLY A 283 -0.76 -17.36 6.61
CA GLY A 283 -1.95 -16.51 6.81
C GLY A 283 -1.59 -15.04 7.07
N ASN A 284 -0.44 -14.80 7.72
CA ASN A 284 0.20 -13.50 7.88
C ASN A 284 1.71 -13.71 7.68
N PRO A 285 2.40 -12.79 6.99
CA PRO A 285 3.84 -12.85 6.81
C PRO A 285 4.58 -12.88 8.16
N SER A 286 5.66 -13.63 8.23
CA SER A 286 6.55 -13.70 9.39
C SER A 286 7.81 -12.88 9.17
N GLY A 287 8.61 -12.68 10.25
CA GLY A 287 9.92 -12.06 10.13
C GLY A 287 10.85 -12.81 9.15
N ASP A 288 10.77 -14.15 9.13
CA ASP A 288 11.53 -14.95 8.17
C ASP A 288 11.13 -14.62 6.74
N SER A 289 9.81 -14.43 6.46
CA SER A 289 9.34 -14.04 5.13
C SER A 289 9.86 -12.66 4.71
N VAL A 290 10.01 -11.72 5.66
CA VAL A 290 10.62 -10.40 5.39
C VAL A 290 12.07 -10.55 4.98
N LEU A 291 12.84 -11.32 5.73
CA LEU A 291 14.26 -11.57 5.44
C LEU A 291 14.46 -12.31 4.11
N GLU A 292 13.58 -13.25 3.79
CA GLU A 292 13.59 -13.96 2.50
C GLU A 292 13.33 -13.02 1.30
N VAL A 293 12.41 -12.05 1.45
CA VAL A 293 12.20 -11.03 0.39
C VAL A 293 13.47 -10.22 0.19
N VAL A 294 14.12 -9.80 1.28
CA VAL A 294 15.38 -9.02 1.20
C VAL A 294 16.48 -9.85 0.56
N GLU A 295 16.64 -11.11 0.98
CA GLU A 295 17.67 -12.00 0.42
C GLU A 295 17.46 -12.27 -1.06
N SER A 296 16.20 -12.45 -1.51
CA SER A 296 15.88 -12.69 -2.92
C SER A 296 16.32 -11.56 -3.87
N ALA A 297 16.43 -10.34 -3.34
CA ALA A 297 16.89 -9.17 -4.11
C ALA A 297 18.41 -9.00 -4.14
N ILE A 298 19.13 -9.67 -3.24
CA ILE A 298 20.57 -9.46 -3.03
C ILE A 298 21.38 -10.65 -3.53
N ARG A 299 20.89 -11.86 -3.26
CA ARG A 299 21.57 -13.11 -3.65
C ARG A 299 21.05 -13.57 -5.01
N PRO A 300 21.93 -13.86 -5.99
CA PRO A 300 21.49 -14.50 -7.22
C PRO A 300 20.79 -15.82 -6.90
N PRO A 301 19.67 -16.15 -7.57
CA PRO A 301 19.04 -17.46 -7.43
C PRO A 301 20.03 -18.53 -7.91
N ALA A 302 20.10 -19.63 -7.20
CA ALA A 302 20.88 -20.79 -7.65
C ALA A 302 20.24 -21.35 -8.94
N GLU A 303 21.05 -21.64 -9.95
CA GLU A 303 20.59 -21.93 -11.33
C GLU A 303 19.60 -23.10 -11.43
N GLU A 304 19.53 -24.00 -10.45
CA GLU A 304 18.67 -25.21 -10.53
C GLU A 304 17.75 -25.47 -9.32
N SER A 305 17.95 -24.80 -8.16
CA SER A 305 17.31 -25.26 -6.91
C SER A 305 16.02 -24.57 -6.53
N ASP A 306 15.65 -23.47 -7.12
CA ASP A 306 14.52 -22.65 -6.66
C ASP A 306 13.20 -22.88 -7.42
N ALA A 307 13.05 -24.02 -8.06
CA ALA A 307 11.84 -24.38 -8.79
C ALA A 307 10.54 -24.37 -7.94
N ALA A 308 10.63 -24.38 -6.61
CA ALA A 308 9.47 -24.26 -5.73
C ALA A 308 9.14 -22.80 -5.34
N THR A 309 10.12 -21.91 -5.37
CA THR A 309 9.99 -20.51 -4.94
C THR A 309 10.38 -19.49 -5.98
N CYS A 310 11.27 -19.86 -6.92
CA CYS A 310 11.52 -19.11 -8.13
C CYS A 310 11.15 -20.01 -9.31
N PRO A 311 10.00 -19.83 -9.95
CA PRO A 311 9.61 -20.65 -11.07
C PRO A 311 10.51 -20.36 -12.27
N LEU A 312 11.41 -21.29 -12.57
CA LEU A 312 12.17 -21.33 -13.83
C LEU A 312 11.29 -21.58 -15.07
N THR A 313 9.98 -21.70 -14.86
CA THR A 313 9.01 -22.02 -15.92
C THR A 313 8.42 -20.80 -16.63
N VAL A 314 8.63 -19.60 -16.11
CA VAL A 314 8.44 -18.41 -16.93
C VAL A 314 9.67 -18.33 -17.82
N ASP A 315 9.53 -18.64 -19.10
CA ASP A 315 10.61 -18.51 -20.08
C ASP A 315 11.26 -17.13 -19.93
N GLY A 316 12.50 -17.11 -19.42
CA GLY A 316 13.28 -15.91 -19.27
C GLY A 316 13.51 -15.45 -17.84
N LYS A 317 14.44 -14.51 -17.72
CA LYS A 317 14.88 -13.90 -16.47
C LYS A 317 13.83 -12.90 -15.98
N VAL A 318 13.45 -12.97 -14.71
CA VAL A 318 12.41 -12.14 -14.09
C VAL A 318 13.00 -10.96 -13.34
N PHE A 319 14.06 -11.20 -12.58
CA PHE A 319 14.65 -10.21 -11.70
C PHE A 319 15.92 -9.59 -12.30
N PRO A 320 16.20 -8.32 -11.98
CA PRO A 320 17.38 -7.62 -12.47
C PRO A 320 18.70 -8.35 -12.19
N ILE A 321 18.81 -8.96 -11.02
CA ILE A 321 20.01 -9.70 -10.60
C ILE A 321 20.34 -10.92 -11.50
N GLN A 322 19.33 -11.48 -12.17
CA GLN A 322 19.52 -12.55 -13.13
C GLN A 322 20.02 -12.06 -14.51
N ILE A 323 19.79 -10.75 -14.78
CA ILE A 323 20.12 -10.10 -16.05
C ILE A 323 21.47 -9.39 -15.94
N MET A 324 21.71 -8.76 -14.80
CA MET A 324 22.89 -7.93 -14.48
C MET A 324 23.59 -8.48 -13.24
N PRO A 325 24.53 -9.44 -13.40
CA PRO A 325 25.23 -10.05 -12.28
C PRO A 325 26.03 -9.05 -11.40
N GLU A 326 26.38 -7.90 -11.94
CA GLU A 326 27.11 -6.83 -11.24
C GLU A 326 26.32 -6.20 -10.09
N ILE A 327 24.97 -6.36 -10.07
CA ILE A 327 24.15 -5.91 -8.95
C ILE A 327 23.97 -6.97 -7.86
N ALA A 328 24.60 -8.13 -8.01
CA ALA A 328 24.58 -9.16 -6.98
C ALA A 328 25.30 -8.68 -5.72
N PHE A 329 24.76 -9.05 -4.57
CA PHE A 329 25.30 -8.66 -3.25
C PHE A 329 25.45 -7.15 -3.04
N GLN A 330 24.59 -6.36 -3.67
CA GLN A 330 24.53 -4.92 -3.45
C GLN A 330 23.49 -4.59 -2.37
N GLY A 331 23.91 -3.80 -1.40
CA GLY A 331 23.04 -3.18 -0.43
C GLY A 331 22.32 -1.96 -0.98
N PHE A 332 21.53 -1.32 -0.14
CA PHE A 332 20.80 -0.07 -0.45
C PHE A 332 20.84 0.87 0.76
N GLY A 333 20.66 2.18 0.53
CA GLY A 333 20.82 3.17 1.59
C GLY A 333 19.72 3.11 2.66
N VAL A 334 18.44 2.97 2.24
CA VAL A 334 17.28 2.97 3.13
C VAL A 334 16.31 1.87 2.71
N LEU A 335 15.85 1.09 3.68
CA LEU A 335 14.72 0.17 3.52
C LEU A 335 13.47 0.75 4.18
N LYS A 336 12.43 0.98 3.39
CA LYS A 336 11.12 1.42 3.87
C LYS A 336 10.19 0.23 4.00
N MET A 337 9.59 0.07 5.17
CA MET A 337 8.64 -1.00 5.49
C MET A 337 7.42 -0.41 6.20
N ASP A 338 6.33 -1.18 6.30
CA ASP A 338 5.21 -0.79 7.15
C ASP A 338 5.46 -1.14 8.63
N ASN A 339 4.57 -0.67 9.50
CA ASN A 339 4.63 -0.95 10.93
C ASN A 339 4.03 -2.33 11.31
N ALA A 340 4.02 -3.31 10.41
CA ALA A 340 3.60 -4.65 10.75
C ALA A 340 4.55 -5.29 11.79
N TRP A 341 4.01 -6.11 12.68
CA TRP A 341 4.81 -6.77 13.72
C TRP A 341 5.97 -7.61 13.16
N SER A 342 5.76 -8.24 12.00
CA SER A 342 6.82 -9.00 11.32
C SER A 342 8.00 -8.14 10.88
N ASN A 343 7.72 -6.91 10.43
CA ASN A 343 8.74 -5.96 9.97
C ASN A 343 9.48 -5.31 11.15
N ALA A 344 8.74 -5.03 12.23
CA ALA A 344 9.26 -4.33 13.42
C ALA A 344 9.91 -5.28 14.44
N ALA A 345 9.95 -6.60 14.18
CA ALA A 345 10.61 -7.54 15.08
C ALA A 345 12.10 -7.18 15.21
N THR A 346 12.59 -7.06 16.43
CA THR A 346 13.99 -6.66 16.73
C THR A 346 15.00 -7.51 15.94
N GLU A 347 14.78 -8.80 15.88
CA GLU A 347 15.65 -9.74 15.18
C GLU A 347 15.70 -9.48 13.66
N VAL A 348 14.58 -9.09 13.05
CA VAL A 348 14.52 -8.71 11.62
C VAL A 348 15.30 -7.44 11.38
N VAL A 349 15.05 -6.42 12.19
CA VAL A 349 15.73 -5.12 12.12
C VAL A 349 17.24 -5.30 12.30
N ASP A 350 17.65 -6.03 13.33
CA ASP A 350 19.05 -6.29 13.63
C ASP A 350 19.77 -7.04 12.49
N ASN A 351 19.13 -8.08 11.95
CA ASN A 351 19.72 -8.85 10.86
C ASN A 351 19.90 -8.01 9.59
N ILE A 352 18.90 -7.18 9.26
CA ILE A 352 18.99 -6.29 8.09
C ILE A 352 20.09 -5.24 8.30
N ILE A 353 20.12 -4.55 9.45
CA ILE A 353 21.11 -3.52 9.74
C ILE A 353 22.54 -4.11 9.76
N ARG A 354 22.73 -5.24 10.43
CA ARG A 354 24.06 -5.88 10.55
C ARG A 354 24.57 -6.42 9.21
N THR A 355 23.67 -6.93 8.37
CA THR A 355 24.06 -7.53 7.08
C THR A 355 24.24 -6.49 6.00
N LEU A 356 23.31 -5.52 5.89
CA LEU A 356 23.26 -4.58 4.79
C LEU A 356 23.80 -3.19 5.14
N GLY A 357 23.89 -2.84 6.41
CA GLY A 357 24.27 -1.49 6.83
C GLY A 357 23.26 -0.40 6.44
N CYS A 358 22.05 -0.76 6.01
CA CYS A 358 21.04 0.21 5.57
C CYS A 358 20.22 0.77 6.73
N ALA A 359 19.73 2.00 6.58
CA ALA A 359 18.77 2.58 7.51
C ALA A 359 17.37 1.97 7.29
N ILE A 360 16.62 1.77 8.36
CA ILE A 360 15.23 1.28 8.29
C ILE A 360 14.28 2.43 8.57
N ASN A 361 13.24 2.56 7.73
CA ASN A 361 12.21 3.58 7.85
C ASN A 361 10.82 2.94 7.82
N PHE A 362 10.15 2.91 8.98
CA PHE A 362 8.80 2.36 9.08
C PHE A 362 7.70 3.36 8.66
N GLY A 363 8.00 4.64 8.57
CA GLY A 363 7.02 5.67 8.27
C GLY A 363 5.94 5.82 9.35
N PRO A 364 4.99 6.76 9.16
CA PRO A 364 3.86 6.90 10.06
C PRO A 364 2.87 5.74 9.94
N VAL A 365 2.25 5.38 11.07
CA VAL A 365 1.21 4.34 11.11
C VAL A 365 0.05 4.69 10.17
N LYS A 366 -0.44 3.70 9.43
CA LYS A 366 -1.55 3.83 8.45
C LYS A 366 -1.30 4.79 7.29
N ALA A 367 -0.07 5.20 7.02
CA ALA A 367 0.29 6.10 5.93
C ALA A 367 0.69 5.34 4.65
N TRP A 368 -0.16 4.41 4.19
CA TRP A 368 0.10 3.56 3.01
C TRP A 368 0.42 4.37 1.75
N TRP A 369 -0.14 5.58 1.57
CA TRP A 369 0.14 6.44 0.42
C TRP A 369 1.61 6.89 0.32
N ARG A 370 2.41 6.76 1.38
CA ARG A 370 3.84 7.01 1.33
C ARG A 370 4.65 5.89 0.69
N ARG A 371 4.00 4.75 0.45
CA ARG A 371 4.57 3.58 -0.24
C ARG A 371 3.93 3.37 -1.61
N HIS A 372 3.67 4.47 -2.27
CA HIS A 372 3.00 4.52 -3.57
C HIS A 372 3.59 3.59 -4.65
N PRO A 373 4.93 3.43 -4.77
CA PRO A 373 5.54 2.51 -5.73
C PRO A 373 5.06 1.06 -5.55
N VAL A 374 5.19 0.50 -4.36
CA VAL A 374 4.83 -0.91 -4.11
C VAL A 374 3.32 -1.14 -4.24
N GLU A 375 2.50 -0.21 -3.76
CA GLU A 375 1.05 -0.29 -3.89
C GLU A 375 0.59 -0.26 -5.35
N ARG A 376 1.25 0.54 -6.19
CA ARG A 376 0.96 0.60 -7.63
C ARG A 376 1.26 -0.74 -8.32
N ILE A 377 2.35 -1.40 -7.96
CA ILE A 377 2.72 -2.69 -8.53
C ILE A 377 1.75 -3.77 -8.08
N PHE A 378 1.34 -3.80 -6.82
CA PHE A 378 0.28 -4.69 -6.35
C PHE A 378 -1.05 -4.45 -7.08
N GLY A 379 -1.38 -3.19 -7.37
CA GLY A 379 -2.53 -2.82 -8.19
C GLY A 379 -2.42 -3.41 -9.62
N LYS A 380 -1.26 -3.27 -10.28
CA LYS A 380 -1.01 -3.87 -11.60
C LYS A 380 -1.11 -5.40 -11.56
N LEU A 381 -0.48 -6.05 -10.57
CA LEU A 381 -0.54 -7.50 -10.36
C LEU A 381 -1.98 -7.98 -10.20
N SER A 382 -2.76 -7.29 -9.37
CA SER A 382 -4.17 -7.63 -9.18
C SER A 382 -4.97 -7.50 -10.48
N GLU A 383 -4.90 -6.36 -11.17
CA GLU A 383 -5.76 -6.08 -12.33
C GLU A 383 -5.32 -6.82 -13.60
N ARG A 384 -4.02 -6.95 -13.86
CA ARG A 384 -3.50 -7.58 -15.06
C ARG A 384 -3.37 -9.12 -14.96
N GLY A 385 -3.16 -9.61 -13.72
CA GLY A 385 -2.96 -11.03 -13.43
C GLY A 385 -4.12 -11.66 -12.66
N LEU A 386 -4.09 -11.55 -11.34
CA LEU A 386 -4.90 -12.33 -10.42
C LEU A 386 -6.42 -12.15 -10.59
N LYS A 387 -6.89 -10.94 -10.94
CA LYS A 387 -8.32 -10.67 -11.13
C LYS A 387 -8.87 -11.17 -12.48
N ARG A 388 -8.02 -11.65 -13.38
CA ARG A 388 -8.43 -12.30 -14.64
C ARG A 388 -8.68 -13.79 -14.47
N LEU A 389 -8.24 -14.37 -13.34
CA LEU A 389 -8.43 -15.79 -13.07
C LEU A 389 -9.86 -16.10 -12.64
N PRO A 390 -10.41 -17.26 -12.99
CA PRO A 390 -11.76 -17.68 -12.56
C PRO A 390 -11.85 -17.81 -11.03
N SER A 391 -10.74 -18.05 -10.33
CA SER A 391 -10.66 -18.17 -8.89
C SER A 391 -10.46 -16.84 -8.15
N THR A 392 -10.64 -15.69 -8.83
CA THR A 392 -10.42 -14.38 -8.24
C THR A 392 -11.40 -14.01 -7.13
N PHE A 393 -10.92 -13.34 -6.10
CA PHE A 393 -11.78 -12.72 -5.08
C PHE A 393 -12.31 -11.34 -5.52
N GLY A 394 -11.83 -10.78 -6.63
CA GLY A 394 -12.20 -9.47 -7.13
C GLY A 394 -11.80 -8.33 -6.19
N SER A 395 -12.28 -7.12 -6.48
CA SER A 395 -12.03 -5.91 -5.68
C SER A 395 -12.95 -5.77 -4.44
N GLY A 396 -13.96 -6.63 -4.34
CA GLY A 396 -14.92 -6.58 -3.24
C GLY A 396 -16.20 -7.39 -3.49
N PRO A 397 -17.16 -7.35 -2.55
CA PRO A 397 -18.38 -8.18 -2.66
C PRO A 397 -19.26 -7.89 -3.89
N LYS A 398 -19.15 -6.68 -4.45
CA LYS A 398 -19.93 -6.23 -5.61
C LYS A 398 -19.20 -6.41 -6.95
N ASP A 399 -17.96 -6.93 -6.93
CA ASP A 399 -17.20 -7.16 -8.16
C ASP A 399 -17.82 -8.33 -8.93
N THR A 400 -18.25 -8.10 -10.16
CA THR A 400 -18.89 -9.10 -11.02
C THR A 400 -17.96 -10.24 -11.41
N ARG A 401 -16.64 -10.04 -11.35
CA ARG A 401 -15.62 -11.07 -11.59
C ARG A 401 -15.59 -12.12 -10.47
N ARG A 402 -16.08 -11.79 -9.27
CA ARG A 402 -16.11 -12.69 -8.12
C ARG A 402 -17.27 -13.67 -8.24
N ASN A 403 -16.97 -14.86 -8.74
CA ASN A 403 -17.94 -15.95 -8.83
C ASN A 403 -17.43 -17.19 -8.11
N LYS A 404 -17.79 -17.36 -6.83
CA LYS A 404 -17.42 -18.51 -6.00
C LYS A 404 -15.94 -18.93 -6.14
N PRO A 405 -14.99 -18.07 -5.78
CA PRO A 405 -13.55 -18.25 -6.08
C PRO A 405 -12.99 -19.60 -5.71
N VAL A 406 -13.37 -20.12 -4.54
CA VAL A 406 -12.89 -21.39 -4.01
C VAL A 406 -13.43 -22.57 -4.82
N GLU A 407 -14.70 -22.54 -5.21
CA GLU A 407 -15.30 -23.59 -6.06
C GLU A 407 -14.64 -23.59 -7.45
N GLN A 408 -14.35 -22.41 -7.99
CA GLN A 408 -13.64 -22.29 -9.28
C GLN A 408 -12.19 -22.81 -9.19
N ALA A 409 -11.49 -22.50 -8.08
CA ALA A 409 -10.14 -23.03 -7.86
C ALA A 409 -10.13 -24.56 -7.80
N VAL A 410 -11.12 -25.17 -7.13
CA VAL A 410 -11.29 -26.62 -7.08
C VAL A 410 -11.64 -27.20 -8.46
N LYS A 411 -12.60 -26.56 -9.15
CA LYS A 411 -13.07 -27.04 -10.47
C LYS A 411 -11.96 -27.05 -11.53
N PHE A 412 -11.11 -26.03 -11.54
CA PHE A 412 -10.02 -25.88 -12.51
C PHE A 412 -8.68 -26.34 -11.94
N GLU A 413 -8.65 -26.90 -10.72
CA GLU A 413 -7.43 -27.34 -10.02
C GLU A 413 -6.32 -26.27 -10.01
N ILE A 414 -6.68 -25.01 -9.81
CA ILE A 414 -5.72 -23.90 -9.81
C ILE A 414 -4.79 -24.03 -8.60
N THR A 415 -3.55 -24.38 -8.86
CA THR A 415 -2.53 -24.65 -7.85
C THR A 415 -1.82 -23.36 -7.37
N ILE A 416 -1.00 -23.48 -6.32
CA ILE A 416 -0.06 -22.43 -5.93
C ILE A 416 0.87 -22.09 -7.08
N ARG A 417 1.32 -23.12 -7.83
CA ARG A 417 2.26 -22.97 -8.95
C ARG A 417 1.69 -22.08 -10.03
N ASP A 418 0.45 -22.34 -10.46
CA ASP A 418 -0.22 -21.52 -11.47
C ASP A 418 -0.31 -20.05 -11.06
N LEU A 419 -0.60 -19.78 -9.77
CA LEU A 419 -0.64 -18.39 -9.27
C LEU A 419 0.76 -17.76 -9.23
N ILE A 420 1.78 -18.52 -8.86
CA ILE A 420 3.17 -18.06 -8.87
C ILE A 420 3.59 -17.69 -10.30
N ASP A 421 3.31 -18.54 -11.27
CA ASP A 421 3.67 -18.29 -12.67
C ASP A 421 3.01 -17.00 -13.20
N VAL A 422 1.73 -16.77 -12.87
CA VAL A 422 1.04 -15.50 -13.19
C VAL A 422 1.71 -14.30 -12.50
N ILE A 423 2.05 -14.41 -11.23
CA ILE A 423 2.68 -13.33 -10.47
C ILE A 423 4.04 -12.96 -11.09
N TYR A 424 4.88 -13.94 -11.37
CA TYR A 424 6.21 -13.71 -11.91
C TYR A 424 6.17 -13.21 -13.36
N ALA A 425 5.21 -13.66 -14.16
CA ALA A 425 4.96 -13.09 -15.48
C ALA A 425 4.60 -11.60 -15.40
N CYS A 426 3.75 -11.21 -14.44
CA CYS A 426 3.41 -9.80 -14.21
C CYS A 426 4.61 -8.97 -13.70
N ILE A 427 5.49 -9.55 -12.87
CA ILE A 427 6.72 -8.89 -12.42
C ILE A 427 7.65 -8.64 -13.62
N ARG A 428 7.87 -9.64 -14.45
CA ARG A 428 8.69 -9.52 -15.66
C ARG A 428 8.14 -8.45 -16.59
N GLU A 429 6.85 -8.52 -16.92
CA GLU A 429 6.17 -7.52 -17.74
C GLU A 429 6.37 -6.10 -17.16
N HIS A 430 6.18 -5.95 -15.83
CA HIS A 430 6.38 -4.67 -15.17
C HIS A 430 7.82 -4.15 -15.28
N ASN A 431 8.82 -5.01 -15.08
CA ASN A 431 10.22 -4.64 -15.13
C ASN A 431 10.69 -4.29 -16.55
N GLU A 432 10.06 -4.87 -17.58
CA GLU A 432 10.38 -4.67 -18.99
C GLU A 432 9.50 -3.63 -19.70
N GLU A 433 8.34 -3.27 -19.11
CA GLU A 433 7.41 -2.30 -19.70
C GLU A 433 7.91 -0.87 -19.51
N GLY A 434 8.03 -0.12 -20.61
CA GLY A 434 8.33 1.33 -20.54
C GLY A 434 7.24 2.11 -19.82
N ASN A 435 7.62 3.09 -19.02
CA ASN A 435 6.67 3.92 -18.31
C ASN A 435 7.05 5.40 -18.36
N GLU A 436 6.06 6.27 -18.28
CA GLU A 436 6.20 7.73 -18.35
C GLU A 436 7.12 8.28 -17.25
N GLY A 437 7.05 7.72 -16.03
CA GLY A 437 7.88 8.12 -14.91
C GLY A 437 9.38 7.89 -15.13
N ASN A 438 9.75 6.99 -16.05
CA ASN A 438 11.13 6.69 -16.45
C ASN A 438 11.45 7.22 -17.87
N ASN A 439 10.78 8.29 -18.30
CA ASN A 439 10.93 8.84 -19.66
C ASN A 439 10.70 7.77 -20.75
N PHE A 440 9.67 6.94 -20.58
CA PHE A 440 9.30 5.83 -21.45
C PHE A 440 10.31 4.68 -21.52
N SER A 441 11.38 4.72 -20.73
CA SER A 441 12.26 3.57 -20.56
C SER A 441 11.63 2.54 -19.62
N SER A 442 11.98 1.27 -19.80
CA SER A 442 11.62 0.24 -18.82
C SER A 442 12.43 0.40 -17.53
N PRO A 443 11.93 -0.06 -16.37
CA PRO A 443 12.69 -0.07 -15.12
C PRO A 443 14.07 -0.74 -15.25
N ILE A 444 14.14 -1.90 -15.89
CA ILE A 444 15.42 -2.60 -16.17
C ILE A 444 16.31 -1.78 -17.11
N GLY A 445 15.77 -1.24 -18.19
CA GLY A 445 16.53 -0.43 -19.15
C GLY A 445 17.07 0.84 -18.50
N ALA A 446 16.29 1.46 -17.61
CA ALA A 446 16.73 2.63 -16.85
C ALA A 446 17.88 2.30 -15.89
N LEU A 447 17.85 1.14 -15.22
CA LEU A 447 18.97 0.67 -14.40
C LEU A 447 20.22 0.37 -15.24
N GLN A 448 20.07 -0.37 -16.34
CA GLN A 448 21.20 -0.66 -17.26
C GLN A 448 21.85 0.60 -17.78
N HIS A 449 21.04 1.57 -18.21
CA HIS A 449 21.54 2.87 -18.64
C HIS A 449 22.25 3.60 -17.51
N GLY A 450 21.69 3.53 -16.28
CA GLY A 450 22.29 4.11 -15.09
C GLY A 450 23.64 3.50 -14.73
N LEU A 451 23.80 2.18 -14.81
CA LEU A 451 25.05 1.48 -14.52
C LEU A 451 26.17 1.80 -15.54
N ASN A 452 25.79 2.03 -16.79
CA ASN A 452 26.75 2.34 -17.86
C ASN A 452 27.26 3.80 -17.85
N ARG A 453 26.69 4.66 -16.99
CA ARG A 453 27.05 6.08 -16.92
C ARG A 453 27.65 6.42 -15.56
N SER A 454 28.82 6.99 -15.55
CA SER A 454 29.53 7.44 -14.33
C SER A 454 28.79 8.58 -13.59
N ASP A 455 27.98 9.37 -14.31
CA ASP A 455 27.23 10.52 -13.79
C ASP A 455 25.76 10.20 -13.44
N SER A 456 25.35 8.95 -13.56
CA SER A 456 23.95 8.54 -13.42
C SER A 456 23.37 8.64 -11.99
N GLY A 457 24.23 8.72 -10.98
CA GLY A 457 23.87 8.69 -9.58
C GLY A 457 23.39 7.33 -9.09
N VAL A 458 23.71 6.23 -9.77
CA VAL A 458 23.54 4.88 -9.23
C VAL A 458 24.61 4.70 -8.15
N PHE A 459 24.18 4.33 -6.96
CA PHE A 459 25.08 4.13 -5.83
C PHE A 459 25.00 2.68 -5.37
N LEU A 460 25.82 1.84 -5.97
CA LEU A 460 26.00 0.46 -5.55
C LEU A 460 26.80 0.41 -4.24
N GLN A 461 26.33 -0.42 -3.31
CA GLN A 461 26.94 -0.63 -2.01
C GLN A 461 27.30 -2.12 -1.87
N PRO A 462 28.44 -2.56 -2.42
CA PRO A 462 28.82 -3.96 -2.38
C PRO A 462 29.01 -4.43 -0.94
N LEU A 463 28.40 -5.55 -0.60
CA LEU A 463 28.64 -6.17 0.70
C LEU A 463 30.08 -6.63 0.81
N PRO A 464 30.68 -6.62 2.01
CA PRO A 464 32.00 -7.18 2.23
C PRO A 464 32.11 -8.64 1.78
N ILE A 465 33.24 -9.07 1.23
CA ILE A 465 33.46 -10.43 0.74
C ILE A 465 33.04 -11.52 1.74
N PRO A 466 33.36 -11.44 3.04
CA PRO A 466 32.91 -12.43 4.01
C PRO A 466 31.39 -12.51 4.11
N ALA A 467 30.68 -11.36 3.98
CA ALA A 467 29.22 -11.32 3.99
C ALA A 467 28.59 -11.87 2.70
N GLN A 468 29.29 -11.76 1.56
CA GLN A 468 28.85 -12.38 0.31
C GLN A 468 28.94 -13.91 0.36
N GLN A 469 30.01 -14.44 1.00
CA GLN A 469 30.21 -15.88 1.17
C GLN A 469 29.27 -16.50 2.18
N ASP A 470 29.02 -15.81 3.29
CA ASP A 470 28.13 -16.25 4.39
C ASP A 470 27.15 -15.12 4.74
N LEU A 471 26.10 -15.01 3.94
CA LEU A 471 25.06 -14.00 4.13
C LEU A 471 24.22 -14.36 5.35
N LYS A 472 24.49 -13.70 6.48
CA LYS A 472 23.83 -13.97 7.77
C LYS A 472 22.44 -13.35 7.93
N LEU A 473 21.82 -12.93 6.84
CA LEU A 473 20.51 -12.29 6.87
C LEU A 473 19.42 -13.20 7.50
N LEU A 474 19.44 -14.46 7.17
CA LEU A 474 18.51 -15.48 7.71
C LEU A 474 19.12 -16.26 8.89
N SER A 475 20.08 -15.70 9.59
CA SER A 475 20.64 -16.33 10.78
C SER A 475 19.76 -16.11 12.01
N HIS A 476 19.55 -17.17 12.77
CA HIS A 476 19.07 -17.10 14.15
C HIS A 476 20.29 -17.01 15.07
N VAL A 477 20.29 -15.98 15.91
CA VAL A 477 21.39 -15.73 16.86
C VAL A 477 20.83 -15.82 18.27
N GLU A 478 21.41 -16.65 19.10
CA GLU A 478 20.99 -16.81 20.49
C GLU A 478 22.23 -16.94 21.41
N VAL A 479 22.17 -16.29 22.56
CA VAL A 479 23.18 -16.48 23.62
C VAL A 479 22.70 -17.60 24.51
N VAL A 480 23.43 -18.70 24.51
CA VAL A 480 23.07 -19.93 25.24
C VAL A 480 24.17 -20.31 26.21
N LYS A 481 23.77 -20.99 27.29
CA LYS A 481 24.68 -21.54 28.29
C LYS A 481 25.15 -22.92 27.89
N VAL A 482 26.42 -23.20 28.09
CA VAL A 482 26.96 -24.56 27.92
C VAL A 482 26.45 -25.45 29.04
N CYS A 483 25.76 -26.52 28.68
CA CYS A 483 25.25 -27.54 29.58
C CYS A 483 26.21 -28.73 29.58
N GLY A 484 26.43 -29.33 30.76
CA GLY A 484 27.26 -30.51 30.90
C GLY A 484 27.40 -30.92 32.38
N SER A 485 27.96 -32.08 32.66
CA SER A 485 28.25 -32.50 34.04
C SER A 485 29.34 -33.55 34.08
N ARG A 486 30.46 -33.24 34.73
CA ARG A 486 31.52 -34.21 34.97
C ARG A 486 31.05 -35.39 35.86
N LYS A 487 30.25 -35.08 36.91
CA LYS A 487 29.73 -36.06 37.85
C LYS A 487 28.80 -37.10 37.20
N ASN A 488 27.97 -36.63 36.24
CA ASN A 488 26.97 -37.47 35.59
C ASN A 488 27.43 -37.97 34.21
N ASN A 489 28.71 -37.79 33.88
CA ASN A 489 29.29 -38.15 32.57
C ASN A 489 28.54 -37.58 31.39
N ILE A 490 28.03 -36.32 31.52
CA ILE A 490 27.36 -35.60 30.47
C ILE A 490 28.37 -34.67 29.80
N ARG A 491 28.66 -34.92 28.52
CA ARG A 491 29.57 -34.10 27.74
C ARG A 491 29.01 -32.67 27.53
N PRO A 492 29.90 -31.66 27.48
CA PRO A 492 29.51 -30.28 27.16
C PRO A 492 28.76 -30.20 25.84
N HIS A 493 27.64 -29.47 25.86
CA HIS A 493 26.77 -29.22 24.71
C HIS A 493 25.98 -27.97 24.94
N VAL A 494 25.43 -27.39 23.88
CA VAL A 494 24.44 -26.30 23.94
C VAL A 494 23.08 -26.83 23.51
N THR A 495 22.04 -26.26 24.09
CA THR A 495 20.66 -26.61 23.73
C THR A 495 20.04 -25.43 22.98
N LEU A 496 19.71 -25.63 21.70
CA LEU A 496 19.06 -24.67 20.85
C LEU A 496 17.75 -25.26 20.32
N GLY A 497 16.62 -24.63 20.62
CA GLY A 497 15.30 -25.12 20.21
C GLY A 497 15.03 -26.58 20.55
N ARG A 498 15.38 -27.03 21.74
CA ARG A 498 15.27 -28.42 22.30
C ARG A 498 16.20 -29.45 21.67
N TRP A 499 17.10 -29.08 20.76
CA TRP A 499 18.13 -29.99 20.28
C TRP A 499 19.46 -29.69 20.95
N LYS A 500 20.25 -30.73 21.19
CA LYS A 500 21.58 -30.63 21.79
C LYS A 500 22.63 -30.60 20.70
N TYR A 501 23.37 -29.52 20.61
CA TYR A 501 24.43 -29.32 19.62
C TYR A 501 25.78 -29.47 20.31
N THR A 502 26.69 -30.15 19.64
CA THR A 502 28.09 -30.31 20.10
C THR A 502 28.99 -30.63 18.92
N ASN A 503 30.29 -30.54 19.14
CA ASN A 503 31.33 -31.02 18.26
C ASN A 503 32.52 -31.57 19.11
N ALA A 504 33.55 -32.03 18.47
CA ALA A 504 34.72 -32.60 19.18
C ALA A 504 35.42 -31.57 20.09
N ALA A 505 35.47 -30.30 19.68
CA ALA A 505 36.07 -29.25 20.51
C ALA A 505 35.22 -28.97 21.75
N LEU A 506 33.94 -28.68 21.61
CA LEU A 506 33.05 -28.38 22.72
C LEU A 506 32.87 -29.61 23.66
N ALA A 507 32.71 -30.81 23.09
CA ALA A 507 32.49 -32.04 23.88
C ALA A 507 33.62 -32.34 24.87
N ASN A 508 34.81 -31.83 24.62
CA ASN A 508 36.02 -32.00 25.47
C ASN A 508 36.27 -30.77 26.37
N ALA A 509 35.61 -29.63 26.11
CA ALA A 509 35.82 -28.35 26.81
C ALA A 509 34.98 -28.27 28.09
N TYR A 510 35.27 -29.09 29.10
CA TYR A 510 34.59 -29.10 30.39
C TYR A 510 34.77 -27.84 31.24
N ASP A 511 35.72 -26.98 30.90
CA ASP A 511 35.98 -25.66 31.46
C ASP A 511 34.97 -24.63 30.98
N LEU A 512 34.32 -24.86 29.84
CA LEU A 512 33.26 -24.00 29.28
C LEU A 512 31.87 -24.26 29.90
N ILE A 513 31.69 -25.30 30.72
CA ILE A 513 30.40 -25.55 31.39
C ILE A 513 29.99 -24.31 32.18
N ASP A 514 28.71 -23.92 32.07
CA ASP A 514 28.10 -22.70 32.63
C ASP A 514 28.51 -21.38 31.96
N ARG A 515 29.47 -21.37 31.07
CA ARG A 515 29.79 -20.17 30.27
C ARG A 515 28.80 -19.94 29.13
N GLN A 516 28.74 -18.70 28.63
CA GLN A 516 27.83 -18.32 27.58
C GLN A 516 28.52 -18.37 26.21
N LEU A 517 27.82 -18.95 25.24
CA LEU A 517 28.20 -18.94 23.85
C LEU A 517 27.20 -18.14 23.04
N ILE A 518 27.69 -17.39 22.03
CA ILE A 518 26.87 -16.87 20.96
C ILE A 518 26.77 -17.96 19.90
N VAL A 519 25.56 -18.40 19.62
CA VAL A 519 25.29 -19.46 18.65
C VAL A 519 24.51 -18.92 17.48
N TYR A 520 24.97 -19.24 16.27
CA TYR A 520 24.34 -18.84 15.00
C TYR A 520 23.86 -20.11 14.27
N CYS A 521 22.64 -20.13 13.81
CA CYS A 521 22.17 -21.16 12.88
C CYS A 521 21.39 -20.55 11.71
N ASP A 522 21.47 -21.19 10.53
CA ASP A 522 20.62 -20.81 9.39
C ASP A 522 19.15 -21.18 9.73
N ARG A 523 18.23 -20.22 9.62
CA ARG A 523 16.80 -20.44 9.87
C ARG A 523 16.17 -21.41 8.87
N ARG A 524 16.77 -21.56 7.70
CA ARG A 524 16.31 -22.50 6.67
C ARG A 524 16.70 -23.93 6.98
N ASP A 525 17.87 -24.14 7.61
CA ASP A 525 18.34 -25.48 7.97
C ASP A 525 19.11 -25.45 9.30
N VAL A 526 18.54 -26.08 10.30
CA VAL A 526 19.07 -26.08 11.66
C VAL A 526 19.99 -27.28 11.97
N GLN A 527 20.52 -27.96 10.95
CA GLN A 527 21.44 -29.08 11.15
C GLN A 527 22.75 -28.69 11.80
N VAL A 528 23.25 -27.51 11.45
CA VAL A 528 24.53 -26.99 11.88
C VAL A 528 24.34 -25.64 12.56
N ALA A 529 25.06 -25.43 13.65
CA ALA A 529 25.10 -24.16 14.34
C ALA A 529 26.57 -23.78 14.63
N ASN A 530 26.97 -22.56 14.31
CA ASN A 530 28.32 -22.05 14.61
C ASN A 530 28.31 -21.41 16.00
N ALA A 531 29.34 -21.62 16.80
CA ALA A 531 29.41 -21.10 18.15
C ALA A 531 30.71 -20.34 18.42
N THR A 532 30.58 -19.25 19.17
CA THR A 532 31.69 -18.40 19.63
C THR A 532 31.53 -18.15 21.12
N VAL A 533 32.63 -18.26 21.88
CA VAL A 533 32.63 -17.98 23.33
C VAL A 533 32.40 -16.47 23.54
N LEU A 534 31.36 -16.10 24.29
CA LEU A 534 30.99 -14.69 24.48
C LEU A 534 32.10 -13.85 25.13
N GLU A 535 32.79 -14.39 26.10
CA GLU A 535 33.80 -13.68 26.90
C GLU A 535 35.14 -13.49 26.15
N THR A 536 35.55 -14.51 25.40
CA THR A 536 36.89 -14.54 24.78
C THR A 536 36.88 -14.27 23.28
N GLY A 537 35.71 -14.40 22.62
CA GLY A 537 35.62 -14.34 21.16
C GLY A 537 36.13 -15.58 20.44
N GLU A 538 36.54 -16.62 21.19
CA GLU A 538 37.06 -17.86 20.62
C GLU A 538 35.99 -18.59 19.83
N GLN A 539 36.31 -18.96 18.59
CA GLN A 539 35.39 -19.71 17.72
C GLN A 539 35.51 -21.21 17.97
N LEU A 540 34.44 -21.83 18.35
CA LEU A 540 34.38 -23.27 18.55
C LEU A 540 34.04 -24.04 17.27
N GLY A 541 33.78 -23.34 16.18
CA GLY A 541 33.44 -23.89 14.87
C GLY A 541 32.00 -24.42 14.81
N ALA A 542 31.77 -25.29 13.84
CA ALA A 542 30.45 -25.85 13.55
C ALA A 542 30.05 -26.93 14.57
N LEU A 543 28.99 -26.68 15.31
CA LEU A 543 28.32 -27.63 16.17
C LEU A 543 27.27 -28.42 15.37
N GLN A 544 27.25 -29.72 15.55
CA GLN A 544 26.33 -30.63 14.86
C GLN A 544 25.10 -30.94 15.70
N ALA A 545 23.96 -31.10 15.04
CA ALA A 545 22.77 -31.66 15.65
C ALA A 545 23.05 -33.11 16.17
N PRO A 546 22.25 -33.62 17.09
CA PRO A 546 22.42 -34.99 17.60
C PRO A 546 22.42 -36.05 16.49
N ALA A 547 23.19 -37.12 16.62
CA ALA A 547 23.33 -38.14 15.57
C ALA A 547 22.00 -38.70 15.04
N ASN A 548 21.01 -38.87 15.93
CA ASN A 548 19.65 -39.28 15.54
C ASN A 548 18.82 -38.22 14.86
N LYS A 549 19.35 -37.02 14.69
CA LYS A 549 18.74 -35.87 13.94
C LYS A 549 19.56 -35.46 12.75
N GLN A 550 20.79 -35.97 12.61
CA GLN A 550 21.62 -35.70 11.42
C GLN A 550 20.95 -36.26 10.17
N GLY A 551 21.01 -35.50 9.08
CA GLY A 551 20.30 -35.82 7.83
C GLY A 551 18.81 -35.47 7.80
N HIS A 552 18.24 -35.04 8.93
CA HIS A 552 16.86 -34.51 8.97
C HIS A 552 16.86 -32.98 8.78
N HIS A 553 17.13 -32.56 7.58
CA HIS A 553 17.10 -31.15 7.23
C HIS A 553 15.74 -30.52 7.51
N ILE A 554 15.72 -29.46 8.31
CA ILE A 554 14.47 -28.83 8.76
C ILE A 554 14.70 -27.35 9.06
N SER A 555 13.77 -26.51 8.70
CA SER A 555 13.82 -25.08 9.04
C SER A 555 13.51 -24.85 10.53
N TRP A 556 14.03 -23.74 11.08
CA TRP A 556 13.77 -23.31 12.45
C TRP A 556 12.27 -23.30 12.79
N ARG A 557 11.47 -22.78 11.87
CA ARG A 557 10.04 -22.67 12.04
C ARG A 557 9.32 -24.04 11.97
N ASN A 558 9.68 -24.87 11.01
CA ASN A 558 9.10 -26.21 10.88
C ASN A 558 9.45 -27.07 12.10
N ARG A 559 10.65 -26.90 12.64
CA ARG A 559 11.03 -27.55 13.90
C ARG A 559 10.14 -27.15 15.07
N ALA A 560 9.79 -25.85 15.16
CA ALA A 560 8.88 -25.36 16.20
C ALA A 560 7.48 -25.98 16.05
N LEU A 561 6.94 -26.09 14.83
CA LEU A 561 5.66 -26.75 14.55
C LEU A 561 5.68 -28.23 14.94
N ILE A 562 6.75 -28.96 14.61
CA ILE A 562 6.91 -30.38 14.92
C ILE A 562 7.03 -30.59 16.43
N ASN A 563 7.77 -29.74 17.13
CA ASN A 563 7.88 -29.76 18.57
C ASN A 563 6.51 -29.56 19.27
N GLN A 564 5.70 -28.61 18.75
CA GLN A 564 4.33 -28.40 19.26
C GLN A 564 3.41 -29.59 19.02
N ALA A 565 3.59 -30.30 17.93
CA ALA A 565 2.80 -31.50 17.61
C ALA A 565 3.19 -32.74 18.47
N GLY A 566 4.19 -32.66 19.36
CA GLY A 566 4.64 -33.74 20.21
C GLY A 566 5.33 -34.88 19.47
N LEU A 567 5.61 -34.74 18.21
CA LEU A 567 6.22 -35.77 17.35
C LEU A 567 7.69 -36.01 17.65
N SER A 568 8.36 -35.08 18.31
CA SER A 568 9.78 -35.19 18.65
C SER A 568 10.12 -36.38 19.60
N GLN A 569 9.14 -36.86 20.39
CA GLN A 569 9.33 -37.96 21.30
C GLN A 569 9.14 -39.37 20.67
N ARG A 570 8.44 -39.47 19.52
CA ARG A 570 8.13 -40.73 18.84
C ARG A 570 9.12 -41.13 17.74
N LEU A 571 10.24 -40.43 17.62
CA LEU A 571 11.12 -40.50 16.46
C LEU A 571 12.29 -41.47 16.58
N HIS A 572 12.24 -42.40 17.50
CA HIS A 572 13.38 -43.29 17.72
C HIS A 572 13.51 -44.47 16.75
N GLU A 573 12.55 -44.67 15.83
CA GLU A 573 12.48 -45.99 15.22
C GLU A 573 12.59 -46.09 13.68
N ASN A 574 12.71 -45.04 12.88
CA ASN A 574 12.83 -45.23 11.43
C ASN A 574 13.51 -44.12 10.64
N SER A 575 14.15 -44.48 9.55
CA SER A 575 14.99 -43.70 8.62
C SER A 575 14.28 -42.59 7.81
N THR A 576 13.00 -42.30 8.05
CA THR A 576 12.26 -41.28 7.31
C THR A 576 12.34 -39.93 8.02
N SER A 577 12.50 -38.85 7.25
CA SER A 577 12.53 -37.47 7.75
C SER A 577 11.30 -37.18 8.63
N VAL A 578 11.52 -36.51 9.76
CA VAL A 578 10.46 -36.06 10.67
C VAL A 578 9.44 -35.16 9.96
N ALA A 579 9.94 -34.32 9.09
CA ALA A 579 9.10 -33.42 8.30
C ALA A 579 8.26 -34.20 7.28
N ALA A 580 8.82 -35.23 6.65
CA ALA A 580 8.06 -36.11 5.75
C ALA A 580 6.91 -36.77 6.48
N ARG A 581 7.16 -37.42 7.64
CA ARG A 581 6.08 -38.05 8.44
C ARG A 581 5.01 -37.06 8.91
N TRP A 582 5.42 -35.86 9.29
CA TRP A 582 4.45 -34.83 9.64
C TRP A 582 3.59 -34.45 8.41
N CYS A 583 4.21 -34.32 7.24
CA CYS A 583 3.50 -34.06 5.99
C CYS A 583 2.53 -35.18 5.65
N ASP A 584 2.96 -36.45 5.71
CA ASP A 584 2.14 -37.62 5.44
C ASP A 584 0.94 -37.71 6.41
N GLY A 585 1.19 -37.59 7.72
CA GLY A 585 0.14 -37.58 8.71
C GLY A 585 -0.86 -36.42 8.54
N LYS A 586 -0.39 -35.25 8.13
CA LYS A 586 -1.26 -34.11 7.82
C LYS A 586 -2.04 -34.30 6.53
N ALA A 587 -1.43 -34.89 5.52
CA ALA A 587 -2.12 -35.24 4.27
C ALA A 587 -3.26 -36.23 4.55
N ASP A 588 -3.03 -37.28 5.37
CA ASP A 588 -4.05 -38.25 5.76
C ASP A 588 -5.20 -37.59 6.53
N GLU A 589 -4.85 -36.73 7.52
CA GLU A 589 -5.86 -35.98 8.24
C GLU A 589 -6.71 -35.08 7.27
N LEU A 590 -6.09 -34.46 6.27
CA LEU A 590 -6.78 -33.64 5.28
C LEU A 590 -7.65 -34.49 4.37
N ARG A 591 -7.18 -35.65 3.91
CA ARG A 591 -7.97 -36.63 3.14
C ARG A 591 -9.23 -37.05 3.90
N ALA A 592 -9.07 -37.37 5.19
CA ALA A 592 -10.20 -37.77 6.06
C ALA A 592 -11.19 -36.63 6.35
N ARG A 593 -10.72 -35.41 6.47
CA ARG A 593 -11.53 -34.23 6.84
C ARG A 593 -12.19 -33.52 5.65
N SER A 594 -11.60 -33.58 4.48
CA SER A 594 -12.16 -32.91 3.28
C SER A 594 -13.54 -33.45 2.89
N LYS A 595 -13.85 -34.69 3.31
CA LYS A 595 -15.17 -35.31 3.14
C LYS A 595 -16.28 -34.69 4.03
N ARG A 596 -15.95 -33.78 4.97
CA ARG A 596 -16.91 -33.18 5.92
C ARG A 596 -16.96 -31.65 5.80
N ALA A 597 -18.02 -31.11 5.25
CA ALA A 597 -18.23 -29.66 4.99
C ALA A 597 -18.05 -28.74 6.22
N ARG A 598 -18.32 -29.22 7.45
CA ARG A 598 -18.22 -28.42 8.68
C ARG A 598 -16.79 -27.95 9.03
N ASN A 599 -15.77 -28.51 8.44
CA ASN A 599 -14.36 -28.22 8.78
C ASN A 599 -13.56 -27.53 7.66
N ALA A 600 -14.23 -27.06 6.59
CA ALA A 600 -13.57 -26.51 5.39
C ALA A 600 -12.54 -25.39 5.70
N LYS A 601 -12.88 -24.43 6.58
CA LYS A 601 -11.99 -23.33 6.94
C LYS A 601 -10.74 -23.78 7.71
N ARG A 602 -10.86 -24.79 8.55
CA ARG A 602 -9.74 -25.37 9.28
C ARG A 602 -8.86 -26.21 8.36
N ALA A 603 -9.49 -27.01 7.49
CA ALA A 603 -8.78 -27.78 6.46
C ALA A 603 -7.96 -26.88 5.53
N SER A 604 -8.50 -25.73 5.10
CA SER A 604 -7.78 -24.77 4.26
C SER A 604 -6.54 -24.17 4.93
N LYS A 605 -6.58 -23.92 6.24
CA LYS A 605 -5.42 -23.44 6.99
C LYS A 605 -4.36 -24.54 7.18
N GLU A 606 -4.81 -25.76 7.46
CA GLU A 606 -3.93 -26.93 7.61
C GLU A 606 -3.27 -27.31 6.28
N ALA A 607 -4.01 -27.20 5.15
CA ALA A 607 -3.47 -27.38 3.81
C ALA A 607 -2.39 -26.33 3.47
N LEU A 608 -2.60 -25.08 3.85
CA LEU A 608 -1.60 -24.03 3.67
C LEU A 608 -0.33 -24.31 4.49
N SER A 609 -0.47 -24.79 5.74
CA SER A 609 0.66 -25.16 6.57
C SER A 609 1.41 -26.37 6.00
N LEU A 610 0.69 -27.34 5.45
CA LEU A 610 1.28 -28.50 4.78
C LEU A 610 2.06 -28.07 3.53
N SER A 611 1.47 -27.25 2.67
CA SER A 611 2.14 -26.70 1.49
C SER A 611 3.42 -25.94 1.82
N LYS A 612 3.40 -25.17 2.92
CA LYS A 612 4.58 -24.47 3.41
C LYS A 612 5.69 -25.43 3.79
N VAL A 613 5.38 -26.41 4.66
CA VAL A 613 6.39 -27.40 5.11
C VAL A 613 6.96 -28.18 3.94
N GLN A 614 6.12 -28.56 2.96
CA GLN A 614 6.57 -29.23 1.75
C GLN A 614 7.50 -28.35 0.91
N ALA A 615 7.16 -27.08 0.70
CA ALA A 615 8.00 -26.14 -0.02
C ALA A 615 9.35 -25.95 0.68
N ASP A 616 9.36 -25.71 2.00
CA ASP A 616 10.58 -25.56 2.77
C ASP A 616 11.46 -26.83 2.71
N GLN A 617 10.87 -28.02 2.83
CA GLN A 617 11.59 -29.29 2.75
C GLN A 617 12.20 -29.51 1.38
N LYS A 618 11.47 -29.22 0.31
CA LYS A 618 11.99 -29.32 -1.07
C LYS A 618 13.22 -28.42 -1.26
N ARG A 619 13.13 -27.14 -0.83
CA ARG A 619 14.28 -26.20 -0.91
C ARG A 619 15.52 -26.74 -0.20
N ILE A 620 15.34 -27.30 1.01
CA ILE A 620 16.44 -27.83 1.80
C ILE A 620 17.07 -29.05 1.14
N VAL A 621 16.25 -29.98 0.63
CA VAL A 621 16.71 -31.21 -0.04
C VAL A 621 17.41 -30.86 -1.34
N ASP A 622 16.85 -29.95 -2.15
CA ASP A 622 17.46 -29.50 -3.39
C ASP A 622 18.84 -28.86 -3.13
N LYS A 623 18.93 -28.00 -2.10
CA LYS A 623 20.21 -27.41 -1.67
C LYS A 623 21.22 -28.46 -1.21
N ALA A 624 20.80 -29.46 -0.45
CA ALA A 624 21.69 -30.53 0.04
C ALA A 624 22.13 -31.45 -1.11
N ALA A 625 21.31 -31.67 -2.13
CA ALA A 625 21.63 -32.48 -3.30
C ALA A 625 22.67 -31.81 -4.22
N LEU A 626 22.68 -30.46 -4.26
CA LEU A 626 23.63 -29.69 -5.06
C LEU A 626 25.03 -29.62 -4.43
N GLY A 627 25.21 -30.08 -3.19
CA GLY A 627 26.47 -30.11 -2.46
C GLY A 627 27.03 -28.70 -2.17
N ASP A 628 28.05 -28.63 -1.31
CA ASP A 628 28.76 -27.38 -0.95
C ASP A 628 29.48 -26.69 -2.14
N SER A 629 29.39 -27.23 -3.37
CA SER A 629 30.06 -26.74 -4.58
C SER A 629 29.42 -25.48 -5.21
N LEU A 630 28.34 -24.95 -4.61
CA LEU A 630 27.66 -23.73 -5.11
C LEU A 630 28.16 -22.41 -4.47
N ILE A 631 29.27 -22.43 -3.78
CA ILE A 631 30.05 -21.21 -3.70
C ILE A 631 30.74 -21.10 -5.06
N PRO A 632 30.36 -20.17 -5.96
CA PRO A 632 31.19 -19.92 -7.12
C PRO A 632 32.58 -19.71 -6.58
N SER A 633 33.57 -20.49 -7.04
CA SER A 633 34.96 -20.19 -6.80
C SER A 633 35.21 -18.83 -7.43
N LEU A 634 34.99 -17.77 -6.64
CA LEU A 634 35.45 -16.44 -7.02
C LEU A 634 36.90 -16.60 -7.42
N PRO A 635 37.32 -16.11 -8.59
CA PRO A 635 38.70 -16.17 -8.97
C PRO A 635 39.50 -15.66 -7.78
N SER A 636 40.48 -16.44 -7.31
CA SER A 636 41.34 -16.07 -6.20
C SER A 636 42.11 -14.83 -6.63
N ILE A 637 41.53 -13.67 -6.37
CA ILE A 637 42.27 -12.41 -6.40
C ILE A 637 43.09 -12.46 -5.13
N SER A 638 44.30 -12.99 -5.25
CA SER A 638 45.31 -12.81 -4.23
C SER A 638 45.41 -11.29 -4.00
N PRO A 639 45.14 -10.79 -2.81
CA PRO A 639 45.34 -9.39 -2.54
C PRO A 639 46.85 -9.11 -2.77
N LYS A 640 47.15 -8.26 -3.74
CA LYS A 640 48.51 -7.70 -3.79
C LYS A 640 48.72 -7.02 -2.45
N PRO A 641 49.71 -7.41 -1.65
CA PRO A 641 49.97 -6.72 -0.40
C PRO A 641 50.43 -5.30 -0.79
N GLY A 642 49.68 -4.28 -0.40
CA GLY A 642 50.13 -2.92 -0.44
C GLY A 642 49.27 -1.84 -1.05
N SER A 643 47.93 -1.98 -1.23
CA SER A 643 47.20 -0.87 -1.83
C SER A 643 45.82 -0.50 -1.21
N PHE A 644 45.53 -0.86 0.01
CA PHE A 644 44.17 -0.58 0.53
C PHE A 644 44.08 0.31 1.77
N PHE A 645 45.15 0.87 2.33
CA PHE A 645 45.07 1.90 3.38
C PHE A 645 46.33 2.78 3.42
N ASP A 646 46.61 3.51 2.35
CA ASP A 646 47.36 4.77 2.49
C ASP A 646 46.30 5.90 2.59
N PHE A 647 45.69 6.02 3.75
CA PHE A 647 45.06 7.26 4.16
C PHE A 647 46.22 8.20 4.58
N GLU A 648 46.73 9.04 3.66
CA GLU A 648 47.38 10.26 4.09
C GLU A 648 46.39 11.04 4.96
N ALA A 649 46.70 11.19 6.24
CA ALA A 649 45.93 12.06 7.13
C ALA A 649 45.87 13.46 6.48
N PRO A 650 44.68 14.10 6.44
CA PRO A 650 44.59 15.45 5.89
C PRO A 650 45.54 16.34 6.69
N LYS A 651 46.50 16.96 5.98
CA LYS A 651 47.36 17.99 6.55
C LYS A 651 46.49 19.07 7.12
N THR A 652 46.49 19.22 8.43
CA THR A 652 45.86 20.30 9.14
C THR A 652 46.43 21.63 8.61
N GLY A 653 45.63 22.32 7.80
CA GLY A 653 45.90 23.69 7.43
C GLY A 653 45.72 24.61 8.66
N PRO A 654 46.38 25.75 8.71
CA PRO A 654 46.34 26.62 9.87
C PRO A 654 44.94 27.15 10.12
N THR A 655 44.44 26.97 11.34
CA THR A 655 43.24 27.63 11.89
C THR A 655 43.48 29.13 11.92
N TYR A 656 42.79 29.88 11.05
CA TYR A 656 42.64 31.32 11.25
C TYR A 656 41.56 31.53 12.32
N LEU A 657 41.98 31.84 13.53
CA LEU A 657 41.22 32.61 14.48
C LEU A 657 41.45 34.08 14.08
N GLY A 658 40.42 34.71 13.54
CA GLY A 658 40.35 36.16 13.33
C GLY A 658 39.35 36.74 14.28
N ASP A 659 39.72 37.83 14.93
CA ASP A 659 39.05 38.65 15.92
C ASP A 659 37.59 39.04 15.60
#